data_dc085788d8e0217281b4087e70afa491
#
_entry.id   dc085788d8e0217281b4087e70afa491
#
_cell.length_a   1.000
_cell.length_b   1.000
_cell.length_c   1.000
_cell.angle_alpha   90.00
_cell.angle_beta   90.00
_cell.angle_gamma   90.00
#
_symmetry.space_group_name_H-M   'P 1'
#
loop_
_entity.id
_entity.type
_entity.pdbx_description
1 polymer ?
#
loop_
_entity_poly.entity_id
_entity_poly.type
_entity_poly.pdbx_seq_one_letter_code
_entity_poly.pdbx_strand_id
1 'polypeptide(L)'
;MSEQTIQNDLYSDNIRILDKYECLSLGATTVKNLMDIKKIRKVNIKPKYAEKRPDVLIVDKLGQVIIYQEQKVPEKFKSDRDIEKAIKQEIDVAKALNAKIYIVSDGEQFIWINPLTGQKILDVDGTPIQIQVKPKENAKALVKLINKITLSINEKNNQLLQKEYLDPTDLAVKINGILKNLTFASAKMALYTFVEVFLFKYLSDIGILEYDNSFEAIYKMYNDEKNTDAKVLGTYLDGPRQTMKTLFPEGKDGTSIINGKVFHVEKDKFNNYISVDNTDMIFKEVIIEFKKYEETKGQFKNISKDFKSKLFETFMKNSDDKSDMGQFFTPLKVVDEMINMIEIHEGMKICDPACGVGKFLLEAVEEKIDEFYYMDDNNKIVKKVELTGYDKMMSEKDDITIILAKANMLIYFSKLFKDNNNLTDVQYLANELLNKTYTLSKTMLGTLDKVETNKYDLIIANPPYYQSKVMRDTANKTEQYKLGGAGVEALFLEWILKSLNYGGVANVVLPDGIFSNLSNKDLKGYILQYCYLDSIISLPVNTFFNTPKKTYILTIRKKTKVEIENNKNQDYPVFAYICNSIGETLDAYRFDTEDNNDLHEAVCKYNNFKNLSDKVNLEEPFKSYFENDKKFKALNIIEFDKDKNWTIENWWTEEEKIEIGLKKATATATIDDFKKLIDETINLMNDFKEELECLK
;
A
#
# COMPACT_ATOMS: atom_id res chain seq x y z
N MET A 1 10.48 -7.78 45.71
CA MET A 1 11.45 -8.32 44.77
C MET A 1 12.40 -7.21 44.34
N SER A 2 13.69 -7.50 44.11
CA SER A 2 14.61 -6.49 43.57
C SER A 2 14.36 -6.32 42.06
N GLU A 3 14.72 -5.15 41.51
CA GLU A 3 14.63 -4.90 40.05
C GLU A 3 15.35 -5.99 39.25
N GLN A 4 16.50 -6.44 39.74
CA GLN A 4 17.31 -7.49 39.13
C GLN A 4 16.65 -8.89 39.16
N THR A 5 15.85 -9.19 40.18
CA THR A 5 15.10 -10.45 40.27
C THR A 5 13.96 -10.44 39.24
N ILE A 6 13.20 -9.33 39.13
CA ILE A 6 12.13 -9.16 38.13
C ILE A 6 12.69 -9.27 36.70
N GLN A 7 13.85 -8.66 36.46
CA GLN A 7 14.52 -8.71 35.16
C GLN A 7 14.94 -10.12 34.81
N ASN A 8 15.54 -10.86 35.71
CA ASN A 8 15.99 -12.25 35.50
C ASN A 8 14.81 -13.20 35.25
N ASP A 9 13.70 -13.03 35.96
CA ASP A 9 12.51 -13.86 35.79
C ASP A 9 11.83 -13.66 34.45
N LEU A 10 11.80 -12.42 33.96
CA LEU A 10 11.14 -12.08 32.68
C LEU A 10 12.06 -12.30 31.46
N TYR A 11 13.36 -12.08 31.57
CA TYR A 11 14.29 -11.94 30.46
C TYR A 11 15.61 -12.69 30.67
N SER A 12 15.58 -13.96 31.04
CA SER A 12 16.81 -14.78 31.09
C SER A 12 17.32 -15.06 29.66
N ASP A 13 18.55 -14.63 29.37
CA ASP A 13 19.24 -14.75 28.09
C ASP A 13 18.68 -13.91 26.92
N ASN A 14 19.48 -13.70 25.87
CA ASN A 14 19.05 -13.02 24.65
C ASN A 14 17.99 -13.86 23.93
N ILE A 15 16.73 -13.38 23.91
CA ILE A 15 15.61 -14.10 23.34
C ILE A 15 15.30 -13.51 21.97
N ARG A 16 15.32 -14.36 20.94
CA ARG A 16 14.77 -13.98 19.63
C ARG A 16 13.24 -13.99 19.66
N ILE A 17 12.63 -12.90 19.25
CA ILE A 17 11.19 -12.76 19.14
C ILE A 17 10.79 -12.98 17.68
N LEU A 18 10.36 -14.21 17.33
CA LEU A 18 9.93 -14.61 15.98
C LEU A 18 10.92 -14.20 14.88
N ASP A 19 12.21 -14.37 15.11
CA ASP A 19 13.29 -13.98 14.18
C ASP A 19 13.29 -12.52 13.69
N LYS A 20 12.37 -11.68 14.19
CA LYS A 20 12.29 -10.24 13.84
C LYS A 20 13.10 -9.37 14.80
N TYR A 21 13.02 -9.64 16.08
CA TYR A 21 13.61 -8.82 17.14
C TYR A 21 14.44 -9.66 18.08
N GLU A 22 15.48 -9.04 18.64
CA GLU A 22 16.29 -9.62 19.74
C GLU A 22 15.97 -8.86 21.02
N CYS A 23 15.64 -9.57 22.08
CA CYS A 23 15.43 -9.00 23.42
C CYS A 23 16.74 -9.12 24.20
N LEU A 24 17.32 -7.99 24.58
CA LEU A 24 18.55 -7.88 25.33
C LEU A 24 18.23 -7.51 26.78
N SER A 25 18.56 -8.38 27.74
CA SER A 25 18.46 -8.10 29.18
C SER A 25 19.84 -7.70 29.68
N LEU A 26 20.04 -6.46 30.11
CA LEU A 26 21.36 -5.85 30.12
C LEU A 26 21.86 -5.37 31.47
N GLY A 27 21.02 -4.78 32.32
CA GLY A 27 21.29 -4.27 33.68
C GLY A 27 22.70 -3.79 34.08
N ALA A 28 23.74 -4.35 33.45
CA ALA A 28 25.16 -4.06 33.78
C ALA A 28 25.93 -3.35 32.67
N THR A 29 25.42 -3.31 31.42
CA THR A 29 26.16 -2.82 30.25
C THR A 29 25.71 -1.42 29.84
N THR A 30 26.66 -0.50 29.62
CA THR A 30 26.33 0.86 29.20
C THR A 30 25.89 0.92 27.73
N VAL A 31 25.10 1.91 27.38
CA VAL A 31 24.71 2.22 25.98
C VAL A 31 25.95 2.32 25.09
N LYS A 32 27.01 2.97 25.57
CA LYS A 32 28.28 3.08 24.83
C LYS A 32 28.85 1.70 24.52
N ASN A 33 28.97 0.84 25.51
CA ASN A 33 29.48 -0.53 25.30
C ASN A 33 28.64 -1.32 24.31
N LEU A 34 27.29 -1.16 24.37
CA LEU A 34 26.40 -1.82 23.42
C LEU A 34 26.62 -1.37 21.97
N MET A 35 26.91 -0.08 21.76
CA MET A 35 27.29 0.46 20.45
C MET A 35 28.68 -0.05 20.03
N ASP A 36 29.64 -0.10 20.95
CA ASP A 36 31.03 -0.53 20.66
C ASP A 36 31.10 -2.03 20.30
N ILE A 37 30.29 -2.87 20.95
CA ILE A 37 30.17 -4.31 20.62
C ILE A 37 29.13 -4.58 19.52
N LYS A 38 28.60 -3.55 18.88
CA LYS A 38 27.64 -3.60 17.76
C LYS A 38 26.33 -4.34 18.07
N LYS A 39 25.91 -4.41 19.32
CA LYS A 39 24.59 -4.97 19.71
C LYS A 39 23.45 -3.98 19.42
N ILE A 40 23.74 -2.68 19.47
CA ILE A 40 22.84 -1.63 18.99
C ILE A 40 23.55 -0.75 17.96
N ARG A 41 22.76 -0.18 17.08
CA ARG A 41 23.25 0.72 16.03
C ARG A 41 23.91 1.96 16.65
N LYS A 42 25.05 2.35 16.09
CA LYS A 42 25.75 3.56 16.52
C LYS A 42 24.93 4.81 16.20
N VAL A 43 24.61 5.60 17.21
CA VAL A 43 23.91 6.89 17.11
C VAL A 43 24.71 7.96 17.81
N ASN A 44 24.61 9.19 17.34
CA ASN A 44 25.31 10.32 17.96
C ASN A 44 24.53 10.79 19.19
N ILE A 45 25.00 10.46 20.38
CA ILE A 45 24.32 10.78 21.65
C ILE A 45 25.24 11.55 22.59
N LYS A 46 24.63 12.34 23.48
CA LYS A 46 25.37 13.08 24.51
C LYS A 46 26.09 12.11 25.46
N PRO A 47 27.32 12.44 25.94
CA PRO A 47 28.09 11.55 26.80
C PRO A 47 27.31 11.05 28.03
N LYS A 48 26.50 11.90 28.66
CA LYS A 48 25.68 11.52 29.81
C LYS A 48 24.66 10.39 29.53
N TYR A 49 24.21 10.24 28.27
CA TYR A 49 23.31 9.17 27.85
C TYR A 49 24.08 7.91 27.47
N ALA A 50 25.31 8.07 26.96
CA ALA A 50 26.19 6.95 26.60
C ALA A 50 26.57 6.08 27.81
N GLU A 51 26.67 6.66 29.00
CA GLU A 51 26.99 5.97 30.26
C GLU A 51 25.76 5.33 30.96
N LYS A 52 24.56 5.52 30.40
CA LYS A 52 23.34 4.91 30.94
C LYS A 52 23.30 3.40 30.68
N ARG A 53 22.63 2.68 31.58
CA ARG A 53 22.52 1.21 31.57
C ARG A 53 21.04 0.84 31.50
N PRO A 54 20.53 0.56 30.30
CA PRO A 54 19.13 0.13 30.14
C PRO A 54 18.92 -1.27 30.76
N ASP A 55 17.75 -1.47 31.34
CA ASP A 55 17.40 -2.78 31.91
C ASP A 55 17.10 -3.78 30.80
N VAL A 56 16.26 -3.40 29.82
CA VAL A 56 15.90 -4.23 28.68
C VAL A 56 15.85 -3.38 27.40
N LEU A 57 16.39 -3.91 26.33
CA LEU A 57 16.22 -3.39 24.98
C LEU A 57 15.63 -4.48 24.08
N ILE A 58 14.66 -4.11 23.26
CA ILE A 58 14.24 -4.92 22.11
C ILE A 58 14.74 -4.22 20.86
N VAL A 59 15.55 -4.92 20.08
CA VAL A 59 16.23 -4.39 18.90
C VAL A 59 15.85 -5.19 17.65
N ASP A 60 15.89 -4.55 16.49
CA ASP A 60 15.74 -5.24 15.22
C ASP A 60 17.05 -5.91 14.77
N LYS A 61 17.05 -6.59 13.63
CA LYS A 61 18.20 -7.28 13.03
C LYS A 61 19.38 -6.33 12.72
N LEU A 62 19.15 -5.02 12.65
CA LEU A 62 20.14 -3.99 12.37
C LEU A 62 20.61 -3.25 13.64
N GLY A 63 20.18 -3.73 14.81
CA GLY A 63 20.52 -3.12 16.08
C GLY A 63 19.80 -1.81 16.36
N GLN A 64 18.73 -1.47 15.62
CA GLN A 64 17.89 -0.33 15.95
C GLN A 64 17.07 -0.63 17.19
N VAL A 65 17.06 0.28 18.15
CA VAL A 65 16.26 0.14 19.36
C VAL A 65 14.78 0.37 19.01
N ILE A 66 13.98 -0.67 19.15
CA ILE A 66 12.54 -0.64 18.95
C ILE A 66 11.85 -0.32 20.28
N ILE A 67 12.18 -1.07 21.35
CA ILE A 67 11.67 -0.80 22.69
C ILE A 67 12.86 -0.52 23.62
N TYR A 68 12.77 0.56 24.36
CA TYR A 68 13.60 0.86 25.53
C TYR A 68 12.75 0.62 26.78
N GLN A 69 13.15 -0.29 27.67
CA GLN A 69 12.37 -0.62 28.84
C GLN A 69 13.18 -0.42 30.11
N GLU A 70 12.56 0.17 31.10
CA GLU A 70 13.08 0.44 32.45
C GLU A 70 12.26 -0.31 33.48
N GLN A 71 12.93 -0.99 34.41
CA GLN A 71 12.30 -1.73 35.50
C GLN A 71 12.32 -0.92 36.81
N LYS A 72 11.27 -1.04 37.59
CA LYS A 72 11.12 -0.39 38.88
C LYS A 72 10.69 -1.41 39.94
N VAL A 73 11.11 -1.18 41.20
CA VAL A 73 10.57 -1.94 42.32
C VAL A 73 9.11 -1.58 42.56
N PRO A 74 8.24 -2.53 42.92
CA PRO A 74 6.80 -2.29 43.10
C PRO A 74 6.48 -1.14 44.10
N GLU A 75 7.34 -0.96 45.13
CA GLU A 75 7.17 0.11 46.09
C GLU A 75 7.29 1.52 45.49
N LYS A 76 8.04 1.66 44.41
CA LYS A 76 8.25 2.95 43.69
C LYS A 76 7.33 3.09 42.47
N PHE A 77 6.27 2.28 42.36
CA PHE A 77 5.38 2.23 41.18
C PHE A 77 3.90 2.22 41.59
N LYS A 78 3.57 2.65 42.84
CA LYS A 78 2.22 2.56 43.41
C LYS A 78 1.31 3.74 43.13
N SER A 79 1.85 4.92 42.90
CA SER A 79 1.06 6.11 42.63
C SER A 79 1.33 6.72 41.28
N ASP A 80 0.36 7.46 40.71
CA ASP A 80 0.54 8.17 39.41
C ASP A 80 1.75 9.11 39.46
N ARG A 81 2.03 9.72 40.61
CA ARG A 81 3.21 10.58 40.79
C ARG A 81 4.52 9.80 40.70
N ASP A 82 4.54 8.56 41.20
CA ASP A 82 5.73 7.69 41.10
C ASP A 82 5.94 7.20 39.68
N ILE A 83 4.85 6.85 39.00
CA ILE A 83 4.86 6.48 37.58
C ILE A 83 5.37 7.65 36.73
N GLU A 84 4.87 8.87 36.92
CA GLU A 84 5.38 10.04 36.18
C GLU A 84 6.86 10.31 36.43
N LYS A 85 7.36 10.12 37.64
CA LYS A 85 8.78 10.24 37.94
C LYS A 85 9.60 9.17 37.21
N ALA A 86 9.12 7.94 37.23
CA ALA A 86 9.76 6.82 36.52
C ALA A 86 9.82 7.10 35.01
N ILE A 87 8.76 7.60 34.40
CA ILE A 87 8.73 7.99 32.99
C ILE A 87 9.78 9.07 32.68
N LYS A 88 9.85 10.12 33.48
CA LYS A 88 10.78 11.24 33.26
C LYS A 88 12.24 10.86 33.44
N GLN A 89 12.53 9.75 34.09
CA GLN A 89 13.90 9.36 34.46
C GLN A 89 14.76 9.01 33.25
N GLU A 90 14.27 8.20 32.31
CA GLU A 90 15.06 7.68 31.19
C GLU A 90 14.46 7.96 29.80
N ILE A 91 13.35 8.70 29.70
CA ILE A 91 12.72 9.01 28.41
C ILE A 91 13.66 9.74 27.46
N ASP A 92 14.53 10.61 28.00
CA ASP A 92 15.53 11.32 27.19
C ASP A 92 16.57 10.39 26.58
N VAL A 93 16.88 9.27 27.26
CA VAL A 93 17.79 8.24 26.73
C VAL A 93 17.10 7.45 25.63
N ALA A 94 15.83 7.06 25.83
CA ALA A 94 15.03 6.42 24.79
C ALA A 94 14.93 7.29 23.53
N LYS A 95 14.67 8.60 23.68
CA LYS A 95 14.69 9.57 22.57
C LYS A 95 16.05 9.61 21.88
N ALA A 96 17.13 9.71 22.65
CA ALA A 96 18.49 9.80 22.10
C ALA A 96 18.91 8.54 21.30
N LEU A 97 18.38 7.39 21.69
CA LEU A 97 18.57 6.12 20.97
C LEU A 97 17.61 5.94 19.79
N ASN A 98 16.74 6.89 19.51
CA ASN A 98 15.67 6.80 18.51
C ASN A 98 14.76 5.58 18.73
N ALA A 99 14.53 5.21 20.01
CA ALA A 99 13.60 4.14 20.34
C ALA A 99 12.20 4.48 19.85
N LYS A 100 11.52 3.49 19.28
CA LYS A 100 10.15 3.67 18.79
C LYS A 100 9.14 3.66 19.92
N ILE A 101 9.41 2.93 20.98
CA ILE A 101 8.55 2.73 22.14
C ILE A 101 9.40 2.83 23.41
N TYR A 102 8.86 3.48 24.44
CA TYR A 102 9.43 3.48 25.78
C TYR A 102 8.48 2.77 26.75
N ILE A 103 8.99 1.90 27.60
CA ILE A 103 8.17 1.18 28.58
C ILE A 103 8.78 1.37 29.97
N VAL A 104 7.92 1.60 30.95
CA VAL A 104 8.27 1.54 32.37
C VAL A 104 7.42 0.46 33.02
N SER A 105 8.04 -0.44 33.80
CA SER A 105 7.35 -1.60 34.39
C SER A 105 7.87 -1.94 35.77
N ASP A 106 7.01 -2.54 36.61
CA ASP A 106 7.38 -3.18 37.88
C ASP A 106 7.36 -4.73 37.79
N GLY A 107 7.18 -5.26 36.56
CA GLY A 107 7.05 -6.67 36.28
C GLY A 107 5.60 -7.16 36.20
N GLU A 108 4.65 -6.48 36.81
CA GLU A 108 3.22 -6.76 36.74
C GLU A 108 2.49 -5.76 35.83
N GLN A 109 2.79 -4.48 36.01
CA GLN A 109 2.24 -3.38 35.22
C GLN A 109 3.27 -2.93 34.18
N PHE A 110 2.79 -2.67 32.95
CA PHE A 110 3.59 -2.18 31.85
C PHE A 110 2.95 -0.90 31.30
N ILE A 111 3.65 0.22 31.43
CA ILE A 111 3.21 1.52 30.93
C ILE A 111 3.91 1.79 29.60
N TRP A 112 3.16 1.77 28.53
CA TRP A 112 3.62 2.01 27.17
C TRP A 112 3.59 3.49 26.85
N ILE A 113 4.68 4.06 26.40
CA ILE A 113 4.88 5.50 26.24
C ILE A 113 5.43 5.79 24.85
N ASN A 114 4.87 6.80 24.20
CA ASN A 114 5.44 7.37 23.00
C ASN A 114 6.65 8.23 23.39
N PRO A 115 7.88 7.85 23.02
CA PRO A 115 9.07 8.62 23.40
C PRO A 115 9.02 10.04 22.88
N LEU A 116 8.42 10.31 21.71
CA LEU A 116 8.40 11.62 21.07
C LEU A 116 7.57 12.63 21.89
N THR A 117 6.40 12.22 22.37
CA THR A 117 5.47 13.08 23.12
C THR A 117 5.62 12.96 24.65
N GLY A 118 6.12 11.85 25.14
CA GLY A 118 6.18 11.52 26.57
C GLY A 118 4.84 11.08 27.17
N GLN A 119 3.83 10.84 26.33
CA GLN A 119 2.48 10.44 26.75
C GLN A 119 2.29 8.93 26.63
N LYS A 120 1.32 8.40 27.41
CA LYS A 120 0.92 6.99 27.31
C LYS A 120 0.40 6.68 25.91
N ILE A 121 0.75 5.52 25.38
CA ILE A 121 0.18 5.01 24.14
C ILE A 121 -1.20 4.44 24.47
N LEU A 122 -2.20 4.88 23.73
CA LEU A 122 -3.59 4.47 23.89
C LEU A 122 -3.96 3.42 22.86
N ASP A 123 -4.78 2.44 23.25
CA ASP A 123 -5.40 1.52 22.30
C ASP A 123 -6.47 2.26 21.48
N VAL A 124 -7.07 1.57 20.55
CA VAL A 124 -8.09 2.09 19.61
C VAL A 124 -9.29 2.73 20.34
N ASP A 125 -9.69 2.19 21.48
CA ASP A 125 -10.79 2.69 22.29
C ASP A 125 -10.42 3.89 23.18
N GLY A 126 -9.17 4.35 23.11
CA GLY A 126 -8.64 5.46 23.92
C GLY A 126 -8.16 5.04 25.32
N THR A 127 -8.18 3.76 25.65
CA THR A 127 -7.62 3.27 26.92
C THR A 127 -6.10 3.05 26.81
N PRO A 128 -5.31 3.23 27.88
CA PRO A 128 -3.88 2.93 27.85
C PRO A 128 -3.62 1.45 27.56
N ILE A 129 -2.61 1.16 26.73
CA ILE A 129 -2.17 -0.22 26.49
C ILE A 129 -1.62 -0.81 27.78
N GLN A 130 -2.08 -2.03 28.11
CA GLN A 130 -1.70 -2.75 29.34
C GLN A 130 -1.08 -4.13 29.07
N ILE A 131 -0.69 -4.42 27.84
CA ILE A 131 -0.12 -5.71 27.46
C ILE A 131 1.25 -5.87 28.13
N GLN A 132 1.44 -7.02 28.77
CA GLN A 132 2.72 -7.36 29.38
C GLN A 132 3.76 -7.76 28.32
N VAL A 133 4.99 -7.31 28.51
CA VAL A 133 6.12 -7.71 27.65
C VAL A 133 6.71 -9.00 28.20
N LYS A 134 6.29 -10.12 27.63
CA LYS A 134 6.78 -11.48 27.99
C LYS A 134 7.20 -12.22 26.72
N PRO A 135 8.42 -11.98 26.22
CA PRO A 135 8.87 -12.53 24.94
C PRO A 135 8.76 -14.04 24.80
N LYS A 136 8.88 -14.78 25.90
CA LYS A 136 8.74 -16.24 25.92
C LYS A 136 7.29 -16.73 25.77
N GLU A 137 6.33 -15.96 26.27
CA GLU A 137 4.94 -16.39 26.38
C GLU A 137 4.06 -15.80 25.28
N ASN A 138 4.31 -14.51 24.90
CA ASN A 138 3.42 -13.76 24.02
C ASN A 138 4.10 -13.16 22.77
N ALA A 139 5.17 -13.80 22.28
CA ALA A 139 5.98 -13.31 21.17
C ALA A 139 5.17 -12.85 19.95
N LYS A 140 4.21 -13.65 19.47
CA LYS A 140 3.37 -13.29 18.31
C LYS A 140 2.50 -12.05 18.57
N ALA A 141 1.86 -11.98 19.73
CA ALA A 141 1.05 -10.84 20.12
C ALA A 141 1.90 -9.57 20.26
N LEU A 142 3.12 -9.71 20.81
CA LEU A 142 4.07 -8.63 21.00
C LEU A 142 4.55 -8.06 19.65
N VAL A 143 4.94 -8.90 18.69
CA VAL A 143 5.33 -8.47 17.33
C VAL A 143 4.18 -7.73 16.64
N LYS A 144 2.96 -8.28 16.72
CA LYS A 144 1.78 -7.63 16.14
C LYS A 144 1.51 -6.27 16.76
N LEU A 145 1.63 -6.17 18.09
CA LEU A 145 1.44 -4.90 18.81
C LEU A 145 2.54 -3.88 18.48
N ILE A 146 3.81 -4.29 18.44
CA ILE A 146 4.93 -3.42 18.05
C ILE A 146 4.69 -2.85 16.66
N ASN A 147 4.33 -3.68 15.67
CA ASN A 147 4.05 -3.23 14.32
C ASN A 147 2.88 -2.23 14.29
N LYS A 148 1.78 -2.52 15.01
CA LYS A 148 0.62 -1.63 15.10
C LYS A 148 0.98 -0.29 15.73
N ILE A 149 1.77 -0.28 16.81
CA ILE A 149 2.23 0.93 17.49
C ILE A 149 3.12 1.77 16.56
N THR A 150 4.14 1.16 15.95
CA THR A 150 5.11 1.87 15.12
C THR A 150 4.48 2.51 13.89
N LEU A 151 3.37 1.95 13.38
CA LEU A 151 2.58 2.52 12.28
C LEU A 151 1.60 3.60 12.72
N SER A 152 1.23 3.65 14.01
CA SER A 152 0.15 4.52 14.50
C SER A 152 0.65 5.77 15.20
N ILE A 153 1.74 5.68 15.99
CA ILE A 153 2.21 6.78 16.82
C ILE A 153 3.22 7.68 16.11
N ASN A 154 3.12 8.97 16.37
CA ASN A 154 4.07 9.98 15.88
C ASN A 154 4.12 11.18 16.86
N GLU A 155 4.72 12.29 16.47
CA GLU A 155 4.83 13.51 17.30
C GLU A 155 3.47 14.13 17.65
N LYS A 156 2.41 13.81 16.91
CA LYS A 156 1.06 14.38 17.08
C LYS A 156 0.04 13.35 17.53
N ASN A 157 0.33 12.06 17.44
CA ASN A 157 -0.62 10.99 17.76
C ASN A 157 -0.01 9.95 18.72
N ASN A 158 -0.75 9.64 19.80
CA ASN A 158 -0.39 8.63 20.79
C ASN A 158 -1.37 7.45 20.84
N GLN A 159 -2.37 7.43 19.96
CA GLN A 159 -3.41 6.41 19.93
C GLN A 159 -3.22 5.47 18.76
N LEU A 160 -3.46 4.18 18.98
CA LEU A 160 -3.48 3.21 17.91
C LEU A 160 -4.58 3.56 16.92
N LEU A 161 -4.22 3.60 15.64
CA LEU A 161 -5.18 3.81 14.59
C LEU A 161 -6.11 2.58 14.51
N GLN A 162 -7.41 2.84 14.49
CA GLN A 162 -8.40 1.81 14.30
C GLN A 162 -8.33 1.36 12.84
N LYS A 163 -7.72 0.22 12.58
CA LYS A 163 -7.90 -0.50 11.32
C LYS A 163 -9.08 -1.47 11.47
N GLU A 164 -10.26 -0.97 11.79
CA GLU A 164 -11.48 -1.71 11.48
C GLU A 164 -11.79 -1.45 10.01
N TYR A 165 -11.35 -2.36 9.18
CA TYR A 165 -11.78 -2.43 7.80
C TYR A 165 -13.25 -2.84 7.82
N LEU A 166 -14.14 -1.90 7.54
CA LEU A 166 -15.48 -2.23 7.10
C LEU A 166 -15.31 -2.99 5.78
N ASP A 167 -15.52 -4.28 5.77
CA ASP A 167 -15.46 -5.06 4.52
C ASP A 167 -16.70 -4.73 3.68
N PRO A 168 -16.54 -4.09 2.51
CA PRO A 168 -17.66 -3.68 1.68
C PRO A 168 -18.17 -4.80 0.77
N THR A 169 -17.56 -5.97 0.80
CA THR A 169 -17.82 -7.05 -0.16
C THR A 169 -19.29 -7.43 -0.17
N ASP A 170 -19.89 -7.63 1.00
CA ASP A 170 -21.31 -7.99 1.13
C ASP A 170 -22.22 -6.90 0.56
N LEU A 171 -21.93 -5.62 0.83
CA LEU A 171 -22.71 -4.51 0.31
C LEU A 171 -22.61 -4.42 -1.22
N ALA A 172 -21.38 -4.53 -1.75
CA ALA A 172 -21.14 -4.48 -3.19
C ALA A 172 -21.85 -5.61 -3.93
N VAL A 173 -21.78 -6.84 -3.41
CA VAL A 173 -22.44 -8.00 -4.00
C VAL A 173 -23.95 -7.84 -4.00
N LYS A 174 -24.54 -7.40 -2.88
CA LYS A 174 -26.00 -7.18 -2.78
C LYS A 174 -26.47 -6.11 -3.73
N ILE A 175 -25.84 -4.95 -3.74
CA ILE A 175 -26.26 -3.83 -4.60
C ILE A 175 -26.05 -4.17 -6.08
N ASN A 176 -24.94 -4.85 -6.43
CA ASN A 176 -24.74 -5.34 -7.80
C ASN A 176 -25.87 -6.30 -8.23
N GLY A 177 -26.27 -7.21 -7.34
CA GLY A 177 -27.41 -8.12 -7.58
C GLY A 177 -28.71 -7.37 -7.79
N ILE A 178 -29.03 -6.37 -6.96
CA ILE A 178 -30.23 -5.54 -7.08
C ILE A 178 -30.22 -4.80 -8.44
N LEU A 179 -29.13 -4.09 -8.75
CA LEU A 179 -29.04 -3.28 -9.97
C LEU A 179 -29.07 -4.11 -11.26
N LYS A 180 -28.41 -5.29 -11.28
CA LYS A 180 -28.38 -6.16 -12.47
C LYS A 180 -29.69 -6.92 -12.70
N ASN A 181 -30.22 -7.53 -11.65
CA ASN A 181 -31.35 -8.44 -11.79
C ASN A 181 -32.67 -7.72 -12.10
N LEU A 182 -32.80 -6.48 -11.70
CA LEU A 182 -34.06 -5.75 -11.78
C LEU A 182 -34.13 -4.71 -12.92
N THR A 183 -32.98 -4.31 -13.50
CA THR A 183 -32.96 -3.22 -14.51
C THR A 183 -32.48 -3.64 -15.89
N PHE A 184 -32.01 -4.87 -16.08
CA PHE A 184 -31.26 -5.28 -17.28
C PHE A 184 -30.07 -4.34 -17.59
N ALA A 185 -29.61 -3.59 -16.59
CA ALA A 185 -28.50 -2.68 -16.73
C ALA A 185 -27.20 -3.44 -17.02
N SER A 186 -26.38 -2.90 -17.92
CA SER A 186 -25.03 -3.42 -18.09
C SER A 186 -24.24 -3.27 -16.77
N ALA A 187 -23.27 -4.14 -16.55
CA ALA A 187 -22.40 -4.08 -15.37
C ALA A 187 -21.81 -2.68 -15.16
N LYS A 188 -21.50 -1.99 -16.23
CA LYS A 188 -20.99 -0.62 -16.24
C LYS A 188 -22.01 0.41 -15.76
N MET A 189 -23.26 0.35 -16.24
CA MET A 189 -24.33 1.25 -15.78
C MET A 189 -24.62 1.05 -14.29
N ALA A 190 -24.61 -0.20 -13.83
CA ALA A 190 -24.74 -0.55 -12.43
C ALA A 190 -23.60 0.06 -11.59
N LEU A 191 -22.34 -0.02 -12.06
CA LEU A 191 -21.19 0.55 -11.37
C LEU A 191 -21.27 2.09 -11.27
N TYR A 192 -21.60 2.81 -12.34
CA TYR A 192 -21.80 4.27 -12.26
C TYR A 192 -22.86 4.65 -11.23
N THR A 193 -23.97 3.94 -11.24
CA THR A 193 -25.08 4.19 -10.33
C THR A 193 -24.68 3.90 -8.89
N PHE A 194 -23.95 2.80 -8.68
CA PHE A 194 -23.43 2.47 -7.37
C PHE A 194 -22.47 3.54 -6.84
N VAL A 195 -21.50 4.00 -7.66
CA VAL A 195 -20.57 5.07 -7.27
C VAL A 195 -21.32 6.35 -6.88
N GLU A 196 -22.33 6.74 -7.65
CA GLU A 196 -23.14 7.93 -7.36
C GLU A 196 -23.89 7.80 -6.02
N VAL A 197 -24.57 6.68 -5.77
CA VAL A 197 -25.31 6.49 -4.50
C VAL A 197 -24.37 6.33 -3.32
N PHE A 198 -23.22 5.68 -3.52
CA PHE A 198 -22.17 5.62 -2.51
C PHE A 198 -21.65 7.02 -2.15
N LEU A 199 -21.35 7.86 -3.13
CA LEU A 199 -20.95 9.24 -2.90
C LEU A 199 -22.04 10.06 -2.23
N PHE A 200 -23.31 9.86 -2.61
CA PHE A 200 -24.46 10.50 -1.95
C PHE A 200 -24.46 10.19 -0.44
N LYS A 201 -24.35 8.90 -0.09
CA LYS A 201 -24.27 8.48 1.33
C LYS A 201 -23.03 9.05 2.02
N TYR A 202 -21.88 8.96 1.37
CA TYR A 202 -20.60 9.40 1.94
C TYR A 202 -20.57 10.91 2.20
N LEU A 203 -20.97 11.72 1.21
CA LEU A 203 -21.02 13.18 1.33
C LEU A 203 -22.02 13.64 2.39
N SER A 204 -23.12 12.90 2.57
CA SER A 204 -24.06 13.14 3.65
C SER A 204 -23.45 12.83 5.02
N ASP A 205 -22.71 11.71 5.16
CA ASP A 205 -22.10 11.31 6.44
C ASP A 205 -20.96 12.23 6.89
N ILE A 206 -20.24 12.85 5.95
CA ILE A 206 -19.19 13.83 6.27
C ILE A 206 -19.72 15.26 6.43
N GLY A 207 -21.04 15.49 6.21
CA GLY A 207 -21.69 16.78 6.42
C GLY A 207 -21.51 17.79 5.29
N ILE A 208 -21.27 17.34 4.05
CA ILE A 208 -21.28 18.20 2.84
C ILE A 208 -22.69 18.32 2.28
N LEU A 209 -23.48 17.26 2.34
CA LEU A 209 -24.89 17.27 2.02
C LEU A 209 -25.71 17.30 3.31
N GLU A 210 -26.42 18.37 3.54
CA GLU A 210 -27.19 18.61 4.78
C GLU A 210 -28.67 18.82 4.51
N TYR A 211 -29.46 18.83 5.58
CA TYR A 211 -30.91 19.08 5.56
C TYR A 211 -31.65 18.19 4.54
N ASP A 212 -32.46 18.79 3.69
CA ASP A 212 -33.28 18.07 2.69
C ASP A 212 -32.46 17.36 1.60
N ASN A 213 -31.18 17.72 1.46
CA ASN A 213 -30.25 17.10 0.54
C ASN A 213 -29.47 15.92 1.19
N SER A 214 -29.71 15.59 2.45
CA SER A 214 -29.00 14.50 3.13
C SER A 214 -29.60 13.13 2.79
N PHE A 215 -28.76 12.08 2.91
CA PHE A 215 -29.20 10.69 2.76
C PHE A 215 -30.31 10.34 3.76
N GLU A 216 -30.19 10.81 4.99
CA GLU A 216 -31.16 10.57 6.04
C GLU A 216 -32.51 11.22 5.74
N ALA A 217 -32.55 12.40 5.12
CA ALA A 217 -33.78 13.03 4.70
C ALA A 217 -34.53 12.22 3.64
N ILE A 218 -33.80 11.73 2.61
CA ILE A 218 -34.38 10.87 1.56
C ILE A 218 -34.86 9.54 2.16
N TYR A 219 -34.08 8.91 3.06
CA TYR A 219 -34.48 7.67 3.72
C TYR A 219 -35.76 7.85 4.55
N LYS A 220 -35.88 8.95 5.31
CA LYS A 220 -37.06 9.23 6.13
C LYS A 220 -38.34 9.44 5.33
N MET A 221 -38.24 9.88 4.08
CA MET A 221 -39.41 10.05 3.23
C MET A 221 -40.18 8.72 3.01
N TYR A 222 -39.48 7.57 3.06
CA TYR A 222 -40.12 6.26 2.96
C TYR A 222 -40.98 5.87 4.19
N ASN A 223 -40.82 6.57 5.32
CA ASN A 223 -41.62 6.36 6.52
C ASN A 223 -42.97 7.12 6.50
N ASP A 224 -43.17 8.00 5.52
CA ASP A 224 -44.43 8.72 5.34
C ASP A 224 -45.24 8.09 4.20
N GLU A 225 -46.36 7.45 4.54
CA GLU A 225 -47.28 6.79 3.60
C GLU A 225 -47.81 7.68 2.48
N LYS A 226 -47.73 9.02 2.61
CA LYS A 226 -48.12 9.98 1.58
C LYS A 226 -47.09 10.07 0.45
N ASN A 227 -45.89 9.53 0.62
CA ASN A 227 -44.84 9.58 -0.39
C ASN A 227 -44.85 8.27 -1.16
N THR A 228 -45.07 8.33 -2.46
CA THR A 228 -44.84 7.21 -3.37
C THR A 228 -43.33 7.02 -3.58
N ASP A 229 -42.89 5.79 -3.92
CA ASP A 229 -41.50 5.52 -4.21
C ASP A 229 -40.99 6.41 -5.38
N ALA A 230 -41.83 6.64 -6.40
CA ALA A 230 -41.50 7.56 -7.50
C ALA A 230 -41.30 9.02 -7.03
N LYS A 231 -42.07 9.50 -6.05
CA LYS A 231 -41.88 10.83 -5.47
C LYS A 231 -40.56 10.91 -4.71
N VAL A 232 -40.17 9.88 -3.96
CA VAL A 232 -38.89 9.86 -3.23
C VAL A 232 -37.71 9.87 -4.20
N LEU A 233 -37.75 9.03 -5.24
CA LEU A 233 -36.73 9.03 -6.29
C LEU A 233 -36.68 10.39 -7.02
N GLY A 234 -37.81 10.95 -7.40
CA GLY A 234 -37.88 12.26 -8.04
C GLY A 234 -37.28 13.36 -7.16
N THR A 235 -37.55 13.34 -5.86
CA THR A 235 -36.95 14.30 -4.91
C THR A 235 -35.44 14.15 -4.86
N TYR A 236 -34.90 12.90 -4.84
CA TYR A 236 -33.44 12.67 -4.93
C TYR A 236 -32.86 13.25 -6.24
N LEU A 237 -33.49 12.96 -7.37
CA LEU A 237 -32.99 13.37 -8.69
C LEU A 237 -32.99 14.89 -8.87
N ASP A 238 -34.01 15.60 -8.38
CA ASP A 238 -34.18 17.06 -8.54
C ASP A 238 -33.47 17.85 -7.41
N GLY A 239 -33.21 17.25 -6.26
CA GLY A 239 -32.57 17.86 -5.08
C GLY A 239 -31.11 17.40 -4.90
N PRO A 240 -30.86 16.37 -4.08
CA PRO A 240 -29.51 15.94 -3.72
C PRO A 240 -28.60 15.70 -4.92
N ARG A 241 -29.11 15.04 -5.98
CA ARG A 241 -28.32 14.74 -7.17
C ARG A 241 -27.89 16.01 -7.92
N GLN A 242 -28.78 17.00 -8.05
CA GLN A 242 -28.44 18.28 -8.70
C GLN A 242 -27.44 19.07 -7.84
N THR A 243 -27.59 19.03 -6.53
CA THR A 243 -26.63 19.62 -5.60
C THR A 243 -25.25 18.98 -5.77
N MET A 244 -25.17 17.66 -5.81
CA MET A 244 -23.90 16.95 -6.06
C MET A 244 -23.28 17.32 -7.41
N LYS A 245 -24.08 17.41 -8.49
CA LYS A 245 -23.59 17.85 -9.81
C LYS A 245 -23.05 19.27 -9.79
N THR A 246 -23.66 20.14 -8.99
CA THR A 246 -23.20 21.51 -8.81
C THR A 246 -21.90 21.58 -8.02
N LEU A 247 -21.79 20.81 -6.96
CA LEU A 247 -20.58 20.72 -6.13
C LEU A 247 -19.40 20.10 -6.88
N PHE A 248 -19.65 19.09 -7.71
CA PHE A 248 -18.66 18.31 -8.44
C PHE A 248 -18.92 18.36 -9.96
N PRO A 249 -18.62 19.50 -10.60
CA PRO A 249 -18.91 19.69 -12.02
C PRO A 249 -18.07 18.75 -12.88
N GLU A 250 -18.58 18.48 -14.08
CA GLU A 250 -17.89 17.70 -15.11
C GLU A 250 -16.54 18.32 -15.47
N GLY A 251 -15.52 17.49 -15.62
CA GLY A 251 -14.21 17.90 -16.06
C GLY A 251 -14.15 18.22 -17.56
N LYS A 252 -13.06 18.87 -17.99
CA LYS A 252 -12.81 19.16 -19.42
C LYS A 252 -12.68 17.90 -20.28
N ASP A 253 -12.36 16.77 -19.65
CA ASP A 253 -12.30 15.45 -20.26
C ASP A 253 -13.68 14.81 -20.50
N GLY A 254 -14.76 15.46 -20.05
CA GLY A 254 -16.14 14.99 -20.16
C GLY A 254 -16.50 13.93 -19.11
N THR A 255 -15.72 13.77 -18.04
CA THR A 255 -16.02 12.82 -16.96
C THR A 255 -16.61 13.51 -15.73
N SER A 256 -17.63 12.89 -15.14
CA SER A 256 -18.28 13.32 -13.90
C SER A 256 -18.37 12.15 -12.93
N ILE A 257 -18.09 12.39 -11.65
CA ILE A 257 -18.30 11.40 -10.58
C ILE A 257 -19.77 11.18 -10.26
N ILE A 258 -20.65 12.08 -10.72
CA ILE A 258 -22.12 11.99 -10.58
C ILE A 258 -22.69 11.59 -11.92
N ASN A 259 -22.63 10.30 -12.24
CA ASN A 259 -22.91 9.74 -13.55
C ASN A 259 -23.80 8.48 -13.52
N GLY A 260 -24.63 8.31 -12.50
CA GLY A 260 -25.58 7.21 -12.41
C GLY A 260 -26.55 7.17 -13.61
N LYS A 261 -26.78 5.97 -14.16
CA LYS A 261 -27.54 5.79 -15.41
C LYS A 261 -28.82 4.98 -15.23
N VAL A 262 -29.04 4.40 -14.05
CA VAL A 262 -30.16 3.48 -13.80
C VAL A 262 -31.43 4.22 -13.36
N PHE A 263 -31.30 5.19 -12.47
CA PHE A 263 -32.44 5.82 -11.82
C PHE A 263 -33.04 6.95 -12.64
N HIS A 264 -34.33 6.86 -12.94
CA HIS A 264 -35.08 7.89 -13.65
C HIS A 264 -36.58 7.84 -13.30
N VAL A 265 -37.27 8.97 -13.41
CA VAL A 265 -38.70 9.11 -13.26
C VAL A 265 -39.21 10.06 -14.32
N GLU A 266 -40.50 10.00 -14.62
CA GLU A 266 -41.17 10.98 -15.45
C GLU A 266 -42.12 11.84 -14.60
N LYS A 267 -42.65 12.92 -15.17
CA LYS A 267 -43.67 13.77 -14.56
C LYS A 267 -44.97 13.70 -15.39
N ASP A 268 -46.07 13.49 -14.71
CA ASP A 268 -47.38 13.56 -15.36
C ASP A 268 -47.77 15.01 -15.69
N LYS A 269 -48.93 15.18 -16.34
CA LYS A 269 -49.47 16.50 -16.70
C LYS A 269 -49.81 17.41 -15.50
N PHE A 270 -49.81 16.86 -14.30
CA PHE A 270 -50.01 17.57 -13.03
C PHE A 270 -48.69 17.77 -12.26
N ASN A 271 -47.57 17.50 -12.90
CA ASN A 271 -46.23 17.59 -12.31
C ASN A 271 -45.95 16.60 -11.15
N ASN A 272 -46.73 15.48 -11.05
CA ASN A 272 -46.44 14.42 -10.11
C ASN A 272 -45.43 13.45 -10.72
N TYR A 273 -44.50 12.92 -9.88
CA TYR A 273 -43.57 11.90 -10.31
C TYR A 273 -44.27 10.56 -10.52
N ILE A 274 -43.99 9.90 -11.62
CA ILE A 274 -44.48 8.58 -11.99
C ILE A 274 -43.32 7.61 -12.19
N SER A 275 -43.52 6.38 -11.76
CA SER A 275 -42.54 5.30 -11.91
C SER A 275 -42.28 4.98 -13.38
N VAL A 276 -41.02 4.77 -13.73
CA VAL A 276 -40.60 4.28 -15.04
C VAL A 276 -39.73 3.06 -14.84
N ASP A 277 -40.06 1.95 -15.47
CA ASP A 277 -39.31 0.68 -15.41
C ASP A 277 -39.05 0.19 -13.98
N ASN A 278 -39.88 0.55 -13.02
CA ASN A 278 -39.76 0.25 -11.58
C ASN A 278 -38.44 0.73 -10.95
N THR A 279 -37.75 1.71 -11.52
CA THR A 279 -36.47 2.22 -11.01
C THR A 279 -36.59 2.87 -9.64
N ASP A 280 -37.76 3.39 -9.28
CA ASP A 280 -38.09 3.91 -7.96
C ASP A 280 -38.09 2.82 -6.86
N MET A 281 -38.65 1.62 -7.14
CA MET A 281 -38.58 0.48 -6.22
C MET A 281 -37.14 0.00 -6.02
N ILE A 282 -36.35 -0.04 -7.09
CA ILE A 282 -34.96 -0.42 -7.07
C ILE A 282 -34.13 0.59 -6.26
N PHE A 283 -34.38 1.89 -6.45
CA PHE A 283 -33.73 2.93 -5.65
C PHE A 283 -34.02 2.76 -4.16
N LYS A 284 -35.28 2.47 -3.81
CA LYS A 284 -35.68 2.18 -2.42
C LYS A 284 -34.89 1.00 -1.82
N GLU A 285 -34.79 -0.10 -2.55
CA GLU A 285 -34.00 -1.27 -2.08
C GLU A 285 -32.54 -0.92 -1.86
N VAL A 286 -31.94 -0.17 -2.79
CA VAL A 286 -30.53 0.28 -2.66
C VAL A 286 -30.36 1.17 -1.43
N ILE A 287 -31.21 2.17 -1.22
CA ILE A 287 -31.17 3.08 -0.06
C ILE A 287 -31.31 2.28 1.26
N ILE A 288 -32.23 1.29 1.31
CA ILE A 288 -32.43 0.44 2.48
C ILE A 288 -31.18 -0.40 2.76
N GLU A 289 -30.54 -0.97 1.76
CA GLU A 289 -29.32 -1.77 1.96
C GLU A 289 -28.14 -0.92 2.47
N PHE A 290 -27.97 0.32 1.98
CA PHE A 290 -26.99 1.25 2.56
C PHE A 290 -27.30 1.58 4.02
N LYS A 291 -28.59 1.76 4.38
CA LYS A 291 -28.99 2.06 5.75
C LYS A 291 -28.76 0.85 6.69
N LYS A 292 -29.13 -0.34 6.28
CA LYS A 292 -28.86 -1.58 7.02
C LYS A 292 -27.37 -1.79 7.26
N TYR A 293 -26.54 -1.50 6.24
CA TYR A 293 -25.09 -1.60 6.37
C TYR A 293 -24.56 -0.58 7.40
N GLU A 294 -25.04 0.67 7.37
CA GLU A 294 -24.70 1.68 8.38
C GLU A 294 -25.08 1.23 9.80
N GLU A 295 -26.28 0.66 10.00
CA GLU A 295 -26.77 0.20 11.29
C GLU A 295 -25.93 -0.97 11.84
N THR A 296 -25.36 -1.80 10.98
CA THR A 296 -24.60 -2.99 11.38
C THR A 296 -23.09 -2.74 11.47
N LYS A 297 -22.55 -1.86 10.65
CA LYS A 297 -21.11 -1.62 10.49
C LYS A 297 -20.65 -0.20 10.82
N GLY A 298 -21.59 0.75 11.01
CA GLY A 298 -21.29 2.13 11.31
C GLY A 298 -21.27 3.06 10.09
N GLN A 299 -21.04 4.34 10.34
CA GLN A 299 -21.12 5.40 9.32
C GLN A 299 -19.97 5.34 8.32
N PHE A 300 -20.26 5.68 7.07
CA PHE A 300 -19.31 5.67 5.97
C PHE A 300 -18.18 6.71 6.08
N LYS A 301 -18.31 7.70 6.95
CA LYS A 301 -17.20 8.63 7.26
C LYS A 301 -15.95 7.95 7.81
N ASN A 302 -16.10 6.76 8.39
CA ASN A 302 -15.00 5.96 8.97
C ASN A 302 -14.44 4.90 8.01
N ILE A 303 -14.78 5.00 6.72
CA ILE A 303 -14.31 4.06 5.69
C ILE A 303 -12.79 4.14 5.55
N SER A 304 -12.15 2.97 5.66
CA SER A 304 -10.73 2.83 5.36
C SER A 304 -10.45 2.90 3.86
N LYS A 305 -9.22 3.21 3.50
CA LYS A 305 -8.73 3.21 2.12
C LYS A 305 -8.90 1.84 1.43
N ASP A 306 -8.70 0.74 2.15
CA ASP A 306 -8.84 -0.62 1.60
C ASP A 306 -10.28 -0.97 1.24
N PHE A 307 -11.25 -0.40 1.96
CA PHE A 307 -12.67 -0.56 1.66
C PHE A 307 -12.99 -0.22 0.19
N LYS A 308 -12.47 0.90 -0.29
CA LYS A 308 -12.77 1.42 -1.63
C LYS A 308 -12.19 0.55 -2.72
N SER A 309 -10.93 0.14 -2.56
CA SER A 309 -10.27 -0.75 -3.50
C SER A 309 -11.01 -2.08 -3.59
N LYS A 310 -11.36 -2.69 -2.46
CA LYS A 310 -12.15 -3.93 -2.42
C LYS A 310 -13.56 -3.75 -2.96
N LEU A 311 -14.21 -2.62 -2.68
CA LEU A 311 -15.55 -2.33 -3.16
C LEU A 311 -15.62 -2.37 -4.69
N PHE A 312 -14.74 -1.61 -5.36
CA PHE A 312 -14.72 -1.52 -6.81
C PHE A 312 -14.20 -2.81 -7.46
N GLU A 313 -13.19 -3.43 -6.88
CA GLU A 313 -12.69 -4.73 -7.36
C GLU A 313 -13.77 -5.81 -7.28
N THR A 314 -14.53 -5.87 -6.17
CA THR A 314 -15.62 -6.83 -5.99
C THR A 314 -16.74 -6.58 -6.98
N PHE A 315 -17.10 -5.31 -7.18
CA PHE A 315 -18.13 -4.95 -8.17
C PHE A 315 -17.73 -5.35 -9.59
N MET A 316 -16.46 -5.17 -9.96
CA MET A 316 -15.92 -5.54 -11.27
C MET A 316 -15.73 -7.04 -11.44
N LYS A 317 -15.26 -7.76 -10.42
CA LYS A 317 -15.10 -9.23 -10.46
C LYS A 317 -16.42 -9.98 -10.70
N ASN A 318 -17.52 -9.42 -10.23
CA ASN A 318 -18.86 -9.99 -10.40
C ASN A 318 -19.53 -9.57 -11.72
N SER A 319 -18.82 -8.86 -12.60
CA SER A 319 -19.32 -8.53 -13.94
C SER A 319 -19.00 -9.64 -14.94
N ASP A 320 -19.95 -9.99 -15.78
CA ASP A 320 -19.78 -11.04 -16.81
C ASP A 320 -18.83 -10.61 -17.94
N ASP A 321 -18.51 -9.31 -18.05
CA ASP A 321 -17.60 -8.73 -19.04
C ASP A 321 -16.13 -8.82 -18.58
N LYS A 322 -15.68 -10.01 -18.15
CA LYS A 322 -14.30 -10.25 -17.68
C LYS A 322 -13.21 -9.91 -18.70
N SER A 323 -13.54 -9.88 -20.00
CA SER A 323 -12.58 -9.61 -21.07
C SER A 323 -12.31 -8.13 -21.31
N ASP A 324 -13.30 -7.25 -21.07
CA ASP A 324 -13.21 -5.83 -21.43
C ASP A 324 -12.84 -4.92 -20.23
N MET A 325 -13.10 -5.38 -18.99
CA MET A 325 -12.72 -4.66 -17.77
C MET A 325 -11.45 -5.20 -17.11
N GLY A 326 -10.70 -6.03 -17.82
CA GLY A 326 -9.44 -6.64 -17.38
C GLY A 326 -8.26 -5.68 -17.22
N GLN A 327 -8.50 -4.42 -16.95
CA GLN A 327 -7.45 -3.50 -16.53
C GLN A 327 -6.88 -3.99 -15.20
N PHE A 328 -5.58 -4.16 -15.18
CA PHE A 328 -4.83 -4.77 -14.11
C PHE A 328 -4.83 -3.86 -12.88
N PHE A 329 -5.66 -4.19 -11.89
CA PHE A 329 -5.54 -3.53 -10.59
C PHE A 329 -4.25 -3.98 -9.92
N THR A 330 -3.40 -3.04 -9.60
CA THR A 330 -2.22 -3.30 -8.79
C THR A 330 -2.67 -3.63 -7.37
N PRO A 331 -2.26 -4.79 -6.81
CA PRO A 331 -2.54 -5.13 -5.42
C PRO A 331 -2.10 -4.01 -4.48
N LEU A 332 -2.91 -3.70 -3.47
CA LEU A 332 -2.59 -2.60 -2.55
C LEU A 332 -1.25 -2.83 -1.83
N LYS A 333 -0.94 -4.06 -1.44
CA LYS A 333 0.36 -4.42 -0.85
C LYS A 333 1.55 -4.08 -1.77
N VAL A 334 1.39 -4.25 -3.08
CA VAL A 334 2.44 -3.87 -4.06
C VAL A 334 2.55 -2.35 -4.16
N VAL A 335 1.41 -1.65 -4.17
CA VAL A 335 1.38 -0.17 -4.20
C VAL A 335 2.08 0.39 -2.96
N ASP A 336 1.68 -0.04 -1.77
CA ASP A 336 2.23 0.42 -0.50
C ASP A 336 3.75 0.19 -0.44
N GLU A 337 4.21 -1.00 -0.83
CA GLU A 337 5.63 -1.32 -0.78
C GLU A 337 6.43 -0.54 -1.84
N MET A 338 5.88 -0.29 -3.02
CA MET A 338 6.53 0.56 -4.02
C MET A 338 6.64 2.02 -3.55
N ILE A 339 5.64 2.54 -2.83
CA ILE A 339 5.69 3.87 -2.21
C ILE A 339 6.74 3.90 -1.10
N ASN A 340 6.80 2.87 -0.26
CA ASN A 340 7.78 2.76 0.82
C ASN A 340 9.25 2.74 0.34
N MET A 341 9.51 2.45 -0.94
CA MET A 341 10.85 2.54 -1.54
C MET A 341 11.31 3.97 -1.75
N ILE A 342 10.41 4.97 -1.69
CA ILE A 342 10.64 6.34 -2.16
C ILE A 342 10.39 7.31 -1.01
N GLU A 343 11.22 8.33 -0.93
CA GLU A 343 11.02 9.46 -0.02
C GLU A 343 10.30 10.59 -0.77
N ILE A 344 9.09 10.93 -0.31
CA ILE A 344 8.27 11.98 -0.91
C ILE A 344 8.39 13.25 -0.09
N HIS A 345 8.75 14.34 -0.75
CA HIS A 345 8.98 15.63 -0.15
C HIS A 345 8.31 16.78 -0.93
N GLU A 346 8.22 17.92 -0.29
CA GLU A 346 7.67 19.14 -0.84
C GLU A 346 8.40 19.56 -2.15
N GLY A 347 7.65 20.08 -3.10
CA GLY A 347 8.13 20.52 -4.41
C GLY A 347 8.11 19.44 -5.49
N MET A 348 7.89 18.15 -5.15
CA MET A 348 7.90 17.08 -6.13
C MET A 348 6.69 17.13 -7.07
N LYS A 349 6.95 16.76 -8.34
CA LYS A 349 5.96 16.48 -9.37
C LYS A 349 5.90 14.97 -9.59
N ILE A 350 4.80 14.36 -9.16
CA ILE A 350 4.59 12.92 -9.21
C ILE A 350 3.63 12.58 -10.36
N CYS A 351 3.98 11.56 -11.14
CA CYS A 351 3.16 11.13 -12.27
C CYS A 351 2.93 9.62 -12.27
N ASP A 352 1.70 9.25 -12.62
CA ASP A 352 1.35 7.90 -13.05
C ASP A 352 0.78 7.97 -14.48
N PRO A 353 1.53 7.51 -15.49
CA PRO A 353 1.12 7.57 -16.89
C PRO A 353 0.03 6.55 -17.29
N ALA A 354 -0.35 5.64 -16.40
CA ALA A 354 -1.40 4.64 -16.57
C ALA A 354 -2.17 4.44 -15.26
N CYS A 355 -2.71 5.55 -14.73
CA CYS A 355 -3.10 5.67 -13.32
C CYS A 355 -4.30 4.81 -12.90
N GLY A 356 -5.10 4.29 -13.84
CA GLY A 356 -6.28 3.53 -13.52
C GLY A 356 -7.17 4.26 -12.51
N VAL A 357 -7.35 3.68 -11.32
CA VAL A 357 -8.15 4.27 -10.24
C VAL A 357 -7.35 5.21 -9.31
N GLY A 358 -6.14 5.59 -9.69
CA GLY A 358 -5.34 6.61 -9.02
C GLY A 358 -4.59 6.16 -7.76
N LYS A 359 -4.49 4.87 -7.48
CA LYS A 359 -3.92 4.34 -6.23
C LYS A 359 -2.51 4.85 -5.95
N PHE A 360 -1.57 4.73 -6.89
CA PHE A 360 -0.18 5.17 -6.68
C PHE A 360 -0.07 6.64 -6.28
N LEU A 361 -0.85 7.50 -6.93
CA LEU A 361 -0.81 8.94 -6.65
C LEU A 361 -1.39 9.27 -5.28
N LEU A 362 -2.46 8.59 -4.88
CA LEU A 362 -3.16 8.86 -3.63
C LEU A 362 -2.38 8.31 -2.43
N GLU A 363 -1.88 7.07 -2.52
CA GLU A 363 -1.04 6.46 -1.48
C GLU A 363 0.28 7.23 -1.29
N ALA A 364 0.84 7.80 -2.36
CA ALA A 364 2.05 8.60 -2.29
C ALA A 364 1.95 9.81 -1.34
N VAL A 365 0.75 10.36 -1.16
CA VAL A 365 0.56 11.57 -0.33
C VAL A 365 -0.29 11.33 0.90
N GLU A 366 -0.88 10.15 1.06
CA GLU A 366 -1.89 9.87 2.09
C GLU A 366 -1.46 10.26 3.50
N GLU A 367 -0.27 9.84 3.92
CA GLU A 367 0.22 10.11 5.28
C GLU A 367 0.43 11.60 5.56
N LYS A 368 0.62 12.41 4.51
CA LYS A 368 0.97 13.83 4.60
C LYS A 368 -0.02 14.74 3.85
N ILE A 369 -1.26 14.27 3.61
CA ILE A 369 -2.26 15.07 2.88
C ILE A 369 -2.44 16.44 3.54
N ASP A 370 -2.63 16.50 4.85
CA ASP A 370 -2.84 17.75 5.59
C ASP A 370 -1.61 18.68 5.59
N GLU A 371 -0.42 18.14 5.37
CA GLU A 371 0.83 18.89 5.26
C GLU A 371 1.04 19.43 3.84
N PHE A 372 0.71 18.63 2.83
CA PHE A 372 0.95 18.97 1.43
C PHE A 372 -0.18 19.75 0.77
N TYR A 373 -1.42 19.67 1.33
CA TYR A 373 -2.61 20.28 0.73
C TYR A 373 -3.46 20.97 1.79
N TYR A 374 -3.60 22.28 1.65
CA TYR A 374 -4.44 23.10 2.53
C TYR A 374 -4.91 24.36 1.82
N MET A 375 -5.96 25.01 2.35
CA MET A 375 -6.40 26.31 1.88
C MET A 375 -5.58 27.41 2.58
N ASP A 376 -5.11 28.39 1.82
CA ASP A 376 -4.46 29.58 2.36
C ASP A 376 -5.48 30.64 2.84
N ASP A 377 -4.98 31.72 3.42
CA ASP A 377 -5.81 32.83 3.93
C ASP A 377 -6.60 33.56 2.80
N ASN A 378 -6.29 33.31 1.54
CA ASN A 378 -6.98 33.86 0.36
C ASN A 378 -7.97 32.87 -0.26
N ASN A 379 -8.32 31.79 0.43
CA ASN A 379 -9.14 30.68 -0.05
C ASN A 379 -8.62 30.06 -1.35
N LYS A 380 -7.29 29.93 -1.46
CA LYS A 380 -6.65 29.20 -2.55
C LYS A 380 -5.96 27.94 -2.02
N ILE A 381 -6.10 26.86 -2.76
CA ILE A 381 -5.42 25.62 -2.42
C ILE A 381 -3.90 25.75 -2.64
N VAL A 382 -3.14 25.46 -1.61
CA VAL A 382 -1.71 25.25 -1.68
C VAL A 382 -1.48 23.76 -1.96
N LYS A 383 -0.70 23.45 -2.99
CA LYS A 383 -0.29 22.09 -3.36
C LYS A 383 1.23 22.05 -3.30
N LYS A 384 1.76 21.51 -2.21
CA LYS A 384 3.21 21.37 -2.06
C LYS A 384 3.77 20.19 -2.88
N VAL A 385 2.92 19.26 -3.28
CA VAL A 385 3.23 18.16 -4.21
C VAL A 385 2.23 18.21 -5.36
N GLU A 386 2.72 18.15 -6.59
CA GLU A 386 1.88 18.10 -7.79
C GLU A 386 1.64 16.64 -8.20
N LEU A 387 0.38 16.22 -8.27
CA LEU A 387 -0.02 14.90 -8.76
C LEU A 387 -0.54 15.01 -10.20
N THR A 388 -0.12 14.10 -11.06
CA THR A 388 -0.60 13.98 -12.44
C THR A 388 -0.89 12.52 -12.77
N GLY A 389 -2.13 12.22 -13.10
CA GLY A 389 -2.57 10.90 -13.54
C GLY A 389 -3.07 10.93 -14.98
N TYR A 390 -2.56 10.05 -15.81
CA TYR A 390 -3.06 9.85 -17.18
C TYR A 390 -3.68 8.46 -17.31
N ASP A 391 -4.78 8.39 -18.05
CA ASP A 391 -5.31 7.11 -18.50
C ASP A 391 -5.88 7.26 -19.91
N LYS A 392 -6.12 6.13 -20.57
CA LYS A 392 -6.57 6.07 -21.95
C LYS A 392 -7.97 5.49 -22.02
N MET A 393 -8.82 6.16 -22.80
CA MET A 393 -10.13 5.64 -23.19
C MET A 393 -9.98 4.68 -24.38
N MET A 394 -10.13 3.38 -24.16
CA MET A 394 -10.02 2.35 -25.20
C MET A 394 -11.28 2.29 -26.09
N SER A 395 -12.45 2.59 -25.53
CA SER A 395 -13.75 2.69 -26.20
C SER A 395 -14.54 3.84 -25.61
N GLU A 396 -15.61 4.30 -26.26
CA GLU A 396 -16.55 5.32 -25.70
C GLU A 396 -17.13 4.91 -24.32
N LYS A 397 -16.80 3.72 -23.88
CA LYS A 397 -17.29 3.12 -22.64
C LYS A 397 -16.25 3.06 -21.50
N ASP A 398 -15.01 3.55 -21.67
CA ASP A 398 -13.89 3.30 -20.71
C ASP A 398 -13.50 4.51 -19.85
N ASP A 399 -14.46 5.40 -19.57
CA ASP A 399 -14.27 6.54 -18.68
C ASP A 399 -14.35 6.19 -17.18
N ILE A 400 -14.73 4.94 -16.87
CA ILE A 400 -15.00 4.51 -15.48
C ILE A 400 -13.75 4.58 -14.58
N THR A 401 -12.58 4.25 -15.09
CA THR A 401 -11.33 4.27 -14.30
C THR A 401 -11.03 5.67 -13.78
N ILE A 402 -11.15 6.69 -14.63
CA ILE A 402 -10.93 8.09 -14.22
C ILE A 402 -12.04 8.59 -13.30
N ILE A 403 -13.29 8.17 -13.52
CA ILE A 403 -14.39 8.49 -12.59
C ILE A 403 -14.09 7.89 -11.19
N LEU A 404 -13.61 6.65 -11.15
CA LEU A 404 -13.19 6.02 -9.90
C LEU A 404 -11.97 6.71 -9.28
N ALA A 405 -10.99 7.12 -10.07
CA ALA A 405 -9.83 7.87 -9.58
C ALA A 405 -10.25 9.20 -8.93
N LYS A 406 -11.16 9.94 -9.58
CA LYS A 406 -11.73 11.19 -9.05
C LYS A 406 -12.55 10.92 -7.76
N ALA A 407 -13.36 9.87 -7.72
CA ALA A 407 -14.12 9.48 -6.53
C ALA A 407 -13.21 9.08 -5.38
N ASN A 408 -12.15 8.31 -5.65
CA ASN A 408 -11.13 7.96 -4.66
C ASN A 408 -10.46 9.22 -4.11
N MET A 409 -10.04 10.13 -4.97
CA MET A 409 -9.41 11.37 -4.53
C MET A 409 -10.32 12.21 -3.63
N LEU A 410 -11.60 12.33 -3.96
CA LEU A 410 -12.58 13.00 -3.09
C LEU A 410 -12.58 12.40 -1.67
N ILE A 411 -12.48 11.08 -1.56
CA ILE A 411 -12.52 10.41 -0.28
C ILE A 411 -11.18 10.56 0.47
N TYR A 412 -10.03 10.46 -0.19
CA TYR A 412 -8.72 10.71 0.44
C TYR A 412 -8.61 12.14 0.97
N PHE A 413 -9.13 13.10 0.23
CA PHE A 413 -9.13 14.53 0.58
C PHE A 413 -10.39 14.98 1.33
N SER A 414 -11.21 14.05 1.83
CA SER A 414 -12.51 14.34 2.43
C SER A 414 -12.46 15.35 3.58
N LYS A 415 -11.38 15.33 4.37
CA LYS A 415 -11.19 16.32 5.45
C LYS A 415 -11.06 17.73 4.89
N LEU A 416 -10.26 17.92 3.83
CA LEU A 416 -10.11 19.24 3.19
C LEU A 416 -11.44 19.74 2.61
N PHE A 417 -12.22 18.86 1.99
CA PHE A 417 -13.58 19.21 1.50
C PHE A 417 -14.54 19.53 2.65
N LYS A 418 -14.50 18.78 3.74
CA LYS A 418 -15.34 19.01 4.93
C LYS A 418 -15.01 20.32 5.61
N ASP A 419 -13.74 20.64 5.78
CA ASP A 419 -13.27 21.84 6.47
C ASP A 419 -13.57 23.11 5.62
N ASN A 420 -13.85 22.96 4.30
CA ASN A 420 -14.16 24.02 3.35
C ASN A 420 -15.48 23.70 2.63
N ASN A 421 -16.58 23.49 3.38
CA ASN A 421 -17.83 22.90 2.90
C ASN A 421 -18.82 23.89 2.25
N ASN A 422 -18.46 25.17 2.07
CA ASN A 422 -19.31 26.06 1.30
C ASN A 422 -19.27 25.74 -0.20
N LEU A 423 -20.35 26.09 -0.91
CA LEU A 423 -20.55 25.73 -2.32
C LEU A 423 -19.37 26.14 -3.21
N THR A 424 -18.87 27.36 -3.05
CA THR A 424 -17.81 27.94 -3.89
C THR A 424 -16.48 27.21 -3.66
N ASP A 425 -16.13 26.94 -2.41
CA ASP A 425 -14.85 26.29 -2.07
C ASP A 425 -14.86 24.82 -2.46
N VAL A 426 -15.98 24.09 -2.26
CA VAL A 426 -16.13 22.71 -2.72
C VAL A 426 -15.98 22.61 -4.25
N GLN A 427 -16.63 23.49 -5.01
CA GLN A 427 -16.50 23.54 -6.47
C GLN A 427 -15.07 23.86 -6.91
N TYR A 428 -14.43 24.80 -6.23
CA TYR A 428 -13.04 25.17 -6.51
C TYR A 428 -12.11 23.99 -6.23
N LEU A 429 -12.23 23.35 -5.07
CA LEU A 429 -11.43 22.17 -4.70
C LEU A 429 -11.69 21.00 -5.65
N ALA A 430 -12.95 20.75 -6.03
CA ALA A 430 -13.29 19.70 -6.99
C ALA A 430 -12.59 19.93 -8.34
N ASN A 431 -12.58 21.18 -8.83
CA ASN A 431 -11.88 21.50 -10.06
C ASN A 431 -10.36 21.36 -9.92
N GLU A 432 -9.79 21.89 -8.84
CA GLU A 432 -8.33 21.89 -8.63
C GLU A 432 -7.76 20.49 -8.35
N LEU A 433 -8.46 19.68 -7.57
CA LEU A 433 -8.01 18.35 -7.18
C LEU A 433 -8.48 17.28 -8.17
N LEU A 434 -9.80 17.15 -8.40
CA LEU A 434 -10.33 16.04 -9.19
C LEU A 434 -10.12 16.24 -10.69
N ASN A 435 -10.43 17.44 -11.22
CA ASN A 435 -10.44 17.68 -12.66
C ASN A 435 -9.07 18.07 -13.25
N LYS A 436 -8.14 18.60 -12.44
CA LYS A 436 -6.79 18.96 -12.92
C LYS A 436 -5.74 17.87 -12.67
N THR A 437 -5.97 16.98 -11.72
CA THR A 437 -5.03 15.89 -11.43
C THR A 437 -5.11 14.78 -12.46
N TYR A 438 -6.33 14.42 -12.88
CA TYR A 438 -6.55 13.31 -13.78
C TYR A 438 -6.94 13.77 -15.18
N THR A 439 -6.36 13.10 -16.19
CA THR A 439 -6.63 13.36 -17.61
C THR A 439 -6.94 12.05 -18.34
N LEU A 440 -8.15 11.95 -18.88
CA LEU A 440 -8.57 10.87 -19.76
C LEU A 440 -8.30 11.24 -21.22
N SER A 441 -7.37 10.52 -21.85
CA SER A 441 -7.10 10.73 -23.29
C SER A 441 -8.02 9.87 -24.15
N LYS A 442 -8.61 10.51 -25.17
CA LYS A 442 -9.51 9.87 -26.14
C LYS A 442 -8.81 9.45 -27.43
N THR A 443 -7.49 9.60 -27.49
CA THR A 443 -6.71 9.24 -28.69
C THR A 443 -6.27 7.77 -28.64
N MET A 444 -5.86 7.26 -29.79
CA MET A 444 -5.36 5.88 -29.90
C MET A 444 -4.09 5.64 -29.05
N LEU A 445 -3.23 6.63 -28.95
CA LEU A 445 -1.99 6.54 -28.17
C LEU A 445 -2.20 6.83 -26.66
N GLY A 446 -3.25 7.57 -26.32
CA GLY A 446 -3.50 7.93 -24.94
C GLY A 446 -2.38 8.82 -24.38
N THR A 447 -1.83 8.45 -23.23
CA THR A 447 -0.68 9.12 -22.61
C THR A 447 0.53 9.23 -23.56
N LEU A 448 0.67 8.25 -24.44
CA LEU A 448 1.81 8.17 -25.38
C LEU A 448 1.75 9.17 -26.54
N ASP A 449 0.67 9.95 -26.70
CA ASP A 449 0.60 10.98 -27.73
C ASP A 449 1.68 12.05 -27.60
N LYS A 450 2.03 12.39 -26.37
CA LYS A 450 3.00 13.43 -26.07
C LYS A 450 3.94 13.01 -24.96
N VAL A 451 5.24 13.06 -25.22
CA VAL A 451 6.28 12.94 -24.21
C VAL A 451 6.44 14.28 -23.47
N GLU A 452 6.32 14.25 -22.16
CA GLU A 452 6.48 15.41 -21.27
C GLU A 452 7.94 15.52 -20.78
N THR A 453 8.86 15.82 -21.68
CA THR A 453 10.30 15.74 -21.47
C THR A 453 10.78 16.44 -20.18
N ASN A 454 11.51 15.73 -19.33
CA ASN A 454 12.15 16.22 -18.09
C ASN A 454 11.16 16.96 -17.16
N LYS A 455 9.98 16.40 -16.93
CA LYS A 455 8.90 17.08 -16.20
C LYS A 455 8.69 16.57 -14.78
N TYR A 456 8.82 15.26 -14.56
CA TYR A 456 8.42 14.63 -13.32
C TYR A 456 9.60 14.19 -12.47
N ASP A 457 9.54 14.48 -11.18
CA ASP A 457 10.58 14.10 -10.22
C ASP A 457 10.40 12.65 -9.75
N LEU A 458 9.15 12.17 -9.75
CA LEU A 458 8.79 10.78 -9.49
C LEU A 458 7.80 10.30 -10.54
N ILE A 459 8.09 9.14 -11.14
CA ILE A 459 7.11 8.39 -11.94
C ILE A 459 6.95 7.02 -11.30
N ILE A 460 5.72 6.70 -10.89
CA ILE A 460 5.37 5.42 -10.30
C ILE A 460 4.21 4.83 -11.09
N ALA A 461 4.38 3.60 -11.60
CA ALA A 461 3.44 3.07 -12.59
C ALA A 461 3.40 1.55 -12.65
N ASN A 462 2.24 1.04 -13.06
CA ASN A 462 2.05 -0.30 -13.57
C ASN A 462 1.40 -0.20 -14.96
N PRO A 463 2.20 0.02 -16.04
CA PRO A 463 1.67 0.20 -17.39
C PRO A 463 1.05 -1.10 -17.95
N PRO A 464 0.16 -1.02 -18.95
CA PRO A 464 -0.49 -2.19 -19.52
C PRO A 464 0.50 -3.08 -20.33
N TYR A 465 0.32 -4.41 -20.23
CA TYR A 465 1.19 -5.43 -20.85
C TYR A 465 0.51 -6.14 -22.01
N TYR A 466 0.52 -5.55 -23.21
CA TYR A 466 -0.02 -6.19 -24.40
C TYR A 466 0.73 -5.81 -25.67
N GLN A 467 0.56 -6.64 -26.72
CA GLN A 467 1.12 -6.37 -28.04
C GLN A 467 0.12 -5.61 -28.90
N SER A 468 0.55 -4.51 -29.50
CA SER A 468 -0.27 -3.74 -30.44
C SER A 468 0.60 -3.17 -31.57
N LYS A 469 0.57 -3.83 -32.72
CA LYS A 469 1.26 -3.32 -33.91
C LYS A 469 0.75 -1.94 -34.32
N VAL A 470 -0.56 -1.73 -34.24
CA VAL A 470 -1.19 -0.46 -34.63
C VAL A 470 -0.72 0.68 -33.73
N MET A 471 -0.70 0.49 -32.40
CA MET A 471 -0.18 1.51 -31.49
C MET A 471 1.28 1.81 -31.75
N ARG A 472 2.09 0.79 -31.97
CA ARG A 472 3.51 0.95 -32.25
C ARG A 472 3.75 1.71 -33.56
N ASP A 473 3.08 1.33 -34.64
CA ASP A 473 3.21 2.01 -35.93
C ASP A 473 2.75 3.47 -35.84
N THR A 474 1.72 3.75 -35.04
CA THR A 474 1.24 5.10 -34.76
C THR A 474 2.23 5.90 -33.90
N ALA A 475 2.78 5.29 -32.83
CA ALA A 475 3.80 5.92 -31.99
C ALA A 475 5.08 6.25 -32.78
N ASN A 476 5.53 5.34 -33.65
CA ASN A 476 6.70 5.56 -34.49
C ASN A 476 6.51 6.77 -35.44
N LYS A 477 5.30 7.03 -35.94
CA LYS A 477 5.01 8.20 -36.78
C LYS A 477 5.13 9.52 -36.06
N THR A 478 5.06 9.53 -34.73
CA THR A 478 5.22 10.77 -33.93
C THR A 478 6.68 11.20 -33.82
N GLU A 479 7.64 10.37 -34.25
CA GLU A 479 9.09 10.57 -34.10
C GLU A 479 9.58 10.69 -32.66
N GLN A 480 8.69 10.57 -31.67
CA GLN A 480 9.01 10.66 -30.24
C GLN A 480 9.55 9.35 -29.68
N TYR A 481 9.26 8.20 -30.34
CA TYR A 481 9.62 6.85 -29.88
C TYR A 481 10.62 6.23 -30.84
N LYS A 482 11.87 6.04 -30.36
CA LYS A 482 13.00 5.56 -31.19
C LYS A 482 13.77 4.40 -30.55
N LEU A 483 13.47 4.06 -29.29
CA LEU A 483 14.24 3.05 -28.56
C LEU A 483 13.75 1.61 -28.82
N GLY A 484 12.70 1.45 -29.61
CA GLY A 484 12.21 0.14 -29.99
C GLY A 484 11.40 -0.58 -28.90
N GLY A 485 11.57 -1.88 -28.80
CA GLY A 485 10.80 -2.75 -27.90
C GLY A 485 9.58 -3.40 -28.57
N ALA A 486 9.09 -4.51 -28.03
CA ALA A 486 8.07 -5.32 -28.67
C ALA A 486 6.65 -5.03 -28.22
N GLY A 487 6.43 -4.55 -26.99
CA GLY A 487 5.12 -4.36 -26.40
C GLY A 487 4.75 -2.90 -26.14
N VAL A 488 3.52 -2.68 -25.74
CA VAL A 488 3.04 -1.34 -25.31
C VAL A 488 3.77 -0.91 -24.05
N GLU A 489 4.10 -1.85 -23.16
CA GLU A 489 4.93 -1.62 -21.98
C GLU A 489 6.31 -1.04 -22.29
N ALA A 490 6.88 -1.38 -23.47
CA ALA A 490 8.15 -0.79 -23.90
C ALA A 490 8.00 0.67 -24.33
N LEU A 491 6.86 1.03 -24.98
CA LEU A 491 6.55 2.43 -25.29
C LEU A 491 6.35 3.26 -24.00
N PHE A 492 5.65 2.69 -23.01
CA PHE A 492 5.50 3.35 -21.70
C PHE A 492 6.84 3.54 -21.00
N LEU A 493 7.72 2.53 -21.03
CA LEU A 493 9.05 2.67 -20.44
C LEU A 493 9.86 3.77 -21.14
N GLU A 494 9.82 3.85 -22.49
CA GLU A 494 10.47 4.95 -23.23
C GLU A 494 9.87 6.31 -22.86
N TRP A 495 8.55 6.42 -22.73
CA TRP A 495 7.88 7.64 -22.28
C TRP A 495 8.35 8.03 -20.88
N ILE A 496 8.40 7.08 -19.93
CA ILE A 496 8.85 7.28 -18.55
C ILE A 496 10.28 7.81 -18.53
N LEU A 497 11.21 7.15 -19.22
CA LEU A 497 12.63 7.54 -19.28
C LEU A 497 12.82 8.97 -19.79
N LYS A 498 12.03 9.38 -20.76
CA LYS A 498 12.10 10.73 -21.36
C LYS A 498 11.41 11.77 -20.50
N SER A 499 10.29 11.42 -19.86
CA SER A 499 9.47 12.34 -19.05
C SER A 499 10.04 12.56 -17.64
N LEU A 500 10.89 11.66 -17.17
CA LEU A 500 11.57 11.79 -15.88
C LEU A 500 12.52 12.98 -15.88
N ASN A 501 12.45 13.81 -14.83
CA ASN A 501 13.34 14.95 -14.64
C ASN A 501 14.79 14.49 -14.33
N TYR A 502 15.77 15.37 -14.50
CA TYR A 502 17.13 15.11 -14.09
C TYR A 502 17.20 14.88 -12.57
N GLY A 503 17.81 13.77 -12.14
CA GLY A 503 17.81 13.33 -10.73
C GLY A 503 16.51 12.65 -10.28
N GLY A 504 15.47 12.66 -11.11
CA GLY A 504 14.18 12.04 -10.80
C GLY A 504 14.24 10.51 -10.76
N VAL A 505 13.29 9.91 -10.06
CA VAL A 505 13.18 8.46 -9.82
C VAL A 505 11.96 7.89 -10.55
N ALA A 506 12.13 6.74 -11.18
CA ALA A 506 10.99 5.94 -11.64
C ALA A 506 10.98 4.57 -10.95
N ASN A 507 9.79 4.18 -10.46
CA ASN A 507 9.52 2.90 -9.85
C ASN A 507 8.38 2.24 -10.62
N VAL A 508 8.68 1.20 -11.41
CA VAL A 508 7.76 0.71 -12.45
C VAL A 508 7.63 -0.80 -12.40
N VAL A 509 6.40 -1.30 -12.43
CA VAL A 509 6.14 -2.73 -12.60
C VAL A 509 6.20 -3.07 -14.09
N LEU A 510 7.01 -4.04 -14.46
CA LEU A 510 7.26 -4.42 -15.83
C LEU A 510 7.25 -5.95 -16.00
N PRO A 511 6.76 -6.48 -17.14
CA PRO A 511 6.81 -7.90 -17.42
C PRO A 511 8.21 -8.34 -17.81
N ASP A 512 8.48 -9.64 -17.70
CA ASP A 512 9.75 -10.30 -18.01
C ASP A 512 10.27 -9.99 -19.42
N GLY A 513 9.39 -9.77 -20.40
CA GLY A 513 9.76 -9.44 -21.76
C GLY A 513 10.61 -8.16 -21.90
N ILE A 514 10.49 -7.19 -20.97
CA ILE A 514 11.36 -6.00 -20.97
C ILE A 514 12.81 -6.40 -20.67
N PHE A 515 13.01 -7.35 -19.77
CA PHE A 515 14.32 -7.78 -19.27
C PHE A 515 14.97 -8.85 -20.19
N SER A 516 14.17 -9.76 -20.74
CA SER A 516 14.65 -10.93 -21.49
C SER A 516 14.80 -10.67 -23.00
N ASN A 517 13.91 -9.87 -23.62
CA ASN A 517 13.88 -9.73 -25.07
C ASN A 517 14.99 -8.81 -25.61
N LEU A 518 15.70 -9.28 -26.64
CA LEU A 518 16.70 -8.50 -27.37
C LEU A 518 16.12 -7.30 -28.13
N SER A 519 14.82 -7.33 -28.48
CA SER A 519 14.15 -6.17 -29.09
C SER A 519 14.13 -4.93 -28.20
N ASN A 520 14.41 -5.07 -26.89
CA ASN A 520 14.51 -3.99 -25.91
C ASN A 520 15.94 -3.50 -25.65
N LYS A 521 16.92 -3.91 -26.49
CA LYS A 521 18.34 -3.54 -26.30
C LYS A 521 18.59 -2.03 -26.26
N ASP A 522 17.87 -1.27 -27.09
CA ASP A 522 18.07 0.18 -27.15
C ASP A 522 17.47 0.87 -25.90
N LEU A 523 16.37 0.35 -25.34
CA LEU A 523 15.84 0.76 -24.03
C LEU A 523 16.84 0.47 -22.91
N LYS A 524 17.42 -0.73 -22.89
CA LYS A 524 18.46 -1.11 -21.91
C LYS A 524 19.70 -0.23 -22.06
N GLY A 525 20.14 0.01 -23.30
CA GLY A 525 21.25 0.91 -23.60
C GLY A 525 21.00 2.35 -23.11
N TYR A 526 19.78 2.86 -23.30
CA TYR A 526 19.38 4.16 -22.80
C TYR A 526 19.42 4.22 -21.25
N ILE A 527 18.91 3.18 -20.59
CA ILE A 527 18.97 3.11 -19.12
C ILE A 527 20.41 3.16 -18.63
N LEU A 528 21.31 2.36 -19.16
CA LEU A 528 22.72 2.30 -18.76
C LEU A 528 23.44 3.63 -19.01
N GLN A 529 23.11 4.31 -20.09
CA GLN A 529 23.76 5.58 -20.47
C GLN A 529 23.25 6.76 -19.63
N TYR A 530 21.92 6.90 -19.48
CA TYR A 530 21.29 8.10 -18.95
C TYR A 530 20.69 7.94 -17.54
N CYS A 531 20.66 6.72 -17.01
CA CYS A 531 20.11 6.44 -15.69
C CYS A 531 21.09 5.62 -14.84
N TYR A 532 20.80 5.56 -13.56
CA TYR A 532 21.30 4.57 -12.63
C TYR A 532 20.24 3.47 -12.49
N LEU A 533 20.66 2.22 -12.55
CA LEU A 533 19.84 1.04 -12.28
C LEU A 533 19.97 0.72 -10.80
N ASP A 534 19.02 1.20 -9.99
CA ASP A 534 19.11 1.11 -8.53
C ASP A 534 18.63 -0.26 -8.02
N SER A 535 17.51 -0.78 -8.54
CA SER A 535 17.02 -2.12 -8.13
C SER A 535 16.18 -2.84 -9.18
N ILE A 536 16.17 -4.17 -9.08
CA ILE A 536 15.23 -5.07 -9.74
C ILE A 536 14.69 -6.04 -8.69
N ILE A 537 13.39 -5.98 -8.38
CA ILE A 537 12.72 -6.90 -7.45
C ILE A 537 11.80 -7.80 -8.26
N SER A 538 12.03 -9.11 -8.20
CA SER A 538 11.22 -10.12 -8.87
C SER A 538 9.97 -10.43 -8.04
N LEU A 539 8.79 -10.26 -8.61
CA LEU A 539 7.51 -10.59 -7.98
C LEU A 539 7.10 -12.05 -8.26
N PRO A 540 6.34 -12.70 -7.39
CA PRO A 540 5.83 -14.04 -7.67
C PRO A 540 4.91 -14.07 -8.91
N VAL A 541 4.85 -15.21 -9.57
CA VAL A 541 3.87 -15.45 -10.64
C VAL A 541 2.47 -15.32 -10.04
N ASN A 542 1.50 -14.79 -10.80
CA ASN A 542 0.13 -14.48 -10.34
C ASN A 542 0.01 -13.34 -9.32
N THR A 543 1.05 -12.53 -9.12
CA THR A 543 0.91 -11.25 -8.41
C THR A 543 -0.24 -10.42 -9.00
N PHE A 544 -0.41 -10.48 -10.31
CA PHE A 544 -1.54 -9.89 -11.02
C PHE A 544 -2.44 -11.03 -11.53
N PHE A 545 -3.58 -11.25 -10.89
CA PHE A 545 -4.43 -12.44 -11.11
C PHE A 545 -4.95 -12.58 -12.55
N ASN A 546 -5.01 -11.49 -13.31
CA ASN A 546 -5.46 -11.48 -14.71
C ASN A 546 -4.35 -11.83 -15.71
N THR A 547 -3.11 -12.01 -15.26
CA THR A 547 -2.00 -12.38 -16.12
C THR A 547 -1.06 -13.36 -15.44
N PRO A 548 -0.73 -14.49 -16.09
CA PRO A 548 0.28 -15.41 -15.60
C PRO A 548 1.72 -14.90 -15.86
N LYS A 549 1.87 -13.69 -16.38
CA LYS A 549 3.18 -13.12 -16.69
C LYS A 549 3.99 -12.90 -15.41
N LYS A 550 5.25 -13.29 -15.46
CA LYS A 550 6.24 -12.90 -14.47
C LYS A 550 6.50 -11.41 -14.57
N THR A 551 6.55 -10.72 -13.42
CA THR A 551 6.73 -9.28 -13.35
C THR A 551 7.83 -8.90 -12.37
N TYR A 552 8.36 -7.71 -12.53
CA TYR A 552 9.43 -7.15 -11.73
C TYR A 552 9.13 -5.69 -11.39
N ILE A 553 9.55 -5.24 -10.22
CA ILE A 553 9.64 -3.81 -9.91
C ILE A 553 11.03 -3.34 -10.33
N LEU A 554 11.07 -2.42 -11.27
CA LEU A 554 12.28 -1.75 -11.74
C LEU A 554 12.39 -0.37 -11.10
N THR A 555 13.47 -0.11 -10.37
CA THR A 555 13.79 1.24 -9.87
C THR A 555 14.99 1.80 -10.61
N ILE A 556 14.77 2.94 -11.24
CA ILE A 556 15.80 3.69 -11.95
C ILE A 556 15.80 5.15 -11.51
N ARG A 557 16.97 5.77 -11.54
CA ARG A 557 17.13 7.18 -11.24
C ARG A 557 17.85 7.86 -12.41
N LYS A 558 17.24 8.87 -13.00
CA LYS A 558 17.83 9.60 -14.13
C LYS A 558 19.06 10.39 -13.64
N LYS A 559 20.16 10.27 -14.34
CA LYS A 559 21.37 11.04 -14.03
C LYS A 559 21.10 12.53 -14.12
N THR A 560 21.77 13.32 -13.30
CA THR A 560 21.73 14.76 -13.40
C THR A 560 22.36 15.24 -14.71
N LYS A 561 22.06 16.46 -15.11
CA LYS A 561 22.63 17.03 -16.35
C LYS A 561 24.15 17.00 -16.35
N VAL A 562 24.76 17.34 -15.22
CA VAL A 562 26.22 17.32 -15.03
C VAL A 562 26.79 15.90 -15.12
N GLU A 563 26.12 14.91 -14.55
CA GLU A 563 26.56 13.50 -14.64
C GLU A 563 26.49 12.96 -16.06
N ILE A 564 25.50 13.38 -16.85
CA ILE A 564 25.37 13.01 -18.26
C ILE A 564 26.48 13.67 -19.08
N GLU A 565 26.72 14.96 -18.91
CA GLU A 565 27.78 15.72 -19.60
C GLU A 565 29.18 15.16 -19.28
N ASN A 566 29.41 14.69 -18.06
CA ASN A 566 30.67 14.07 -17.64
C ASN A 566 30.72 12.56 -17.91
N ASN A 567 29.73 11.96 -18.60
CA ASN A 567 29.65 10.53 -18.86
C ASN A 567 29.83 9.66 -17.60
N LYS A 568 29.27 10.08 -16.45
CA LYS A 568 29.44 9.38 -15.20
C LYS A 568 28.81 7.99 -15.26
N ASN A 569 29.63 6.96 -15.05
CA ASN A 569 29.17 5.59 -14.96
C ASN A 569 28.65 5.28 -13.55
N GLN A 570 27.79 4.26 -13.44
CA GLN A 570 27.39 3.69 -12.14
C GLN A 570 28.56 2.90 -11.58
N ASP A 571 28.91 3.17 -10.33
CA ASP A 571 30.05 2.57 -9.60
C ASP A 571 29.61 1.71 -8.40
N TYR A 572 28.31 1.47 -8.25
CA TYR A 572 27.72 0.65 -7.19
C TYR A 572 26.83 -0.45 -7.79
N PRO A 573 26.65 -1.58 -7.03
CA PRO A 573 25.88 -2.71 -7.52
C PRO A 573 24.37 -2.44 -7.54
N VAL A 574 23.69 -3.19 -8.38
CA VAL A 574 22.22 -3.23 -8.49
C VAL A 574 21.67 -4.09 -7.36
N PHE A 575 20.69 -3.57 -6.64
CA PHE A 575 19.93 -4.38 -5.66
C PHE A 575 19.01 -5.35 -6.38
N ALA A 576 19.23 -6.64 -6.21
CA ALA A 576 18.39 -7.70 -6.76
C ALA A 576 17.75 -8.54 -5.66
N TYR A 577 16.43 -8.75 -5.75
CA TYR A 577 15.71 -9.54 -4.78
C TYR A 577 14.62 -10.40 -5.42
N ILE A 578 14.48 -11.66 -4.97
CA ILE A 578 13.44 -12.57 -5.46
C ILE A 578 12.37 -12.75 -4.37
N CYS A 579 11.14 -12.31 -4.66
CA CYS A 579 9.98 -12.51 -3.80
C CYS A 579 9.19 -13.75 -4.20
N ASN A 580 8.82 -14.58 -3.24
CA ASN A 580 7.87 -15.68 -3.39
C ASN A 580 6.49 -15.34 -2.84
N SER A 581 6.38 -14.24 -2.08
CA SER A 581 5.14 -13.77 -1.45
C SER A 581 5.10 -12.25 -1.42
N ILE A 582 3.88 -11.69 -1.29
CA ILE A 582 3.63 -10.26 -1.23
C ILE A 582 2.75 -9.86 -0.04
N GLY A 583 2.63 -10.73 0.99
CA GLY A 583 1.80 -10.48 2.15
C GLY A 583 0.31 -10.75 1.95
N GLU A 584 -0.06 -11.34 0.81
CA GLU A 584 -1.42 -11.80 0.52
C GLU A 584 -1.40 -13.05 -0.35
N THR A 585 -2.50 -13.81 -0.38
CA THR A 585 -2.62 -14.96 -1.27
C THR A 585 -2.63 -14.52 -2.74
N LEU A 586 -2.08 -15.36 -3.61
CA LEU A 586 -1.95 -15.07 -5.06
C LEU A 586 -3.17 -15.56 -5.86
N ASP A 587 -4.28 -15.85 -5.20
CA ASP A 587 -5.56 -16.20 -5.82
C ASP A 587 -6.45 -14.95 -6.02
N ALA A 588 -7.65 -15.18 -6.58
CA ALA A 588 -8.59 -14.10 -6.86
C ALA A 588 -9.18 -13.43 -5.58
N TYR A 589 -9.08 -14.08 -4.41
CA TYR A 589 -9.71 -13.60 -3.17
C TYR A 589 -8.79 -12.68 -2.36
N ARG A 590 -7.46 -12.81 -2.50
CA ARG A 590 -6.47 -11.94 -1.85
C ARG A 590 -6.62 -11.88 -0.33
N PHE A 591 -6.51 -13.04 0.33
CA PHE A 591 -6.47 -13.09 1.79
C PHE A 591 -5.11 -12.61 2.30
N ASP A 592 -5.14 -11.81 3.35
CA ASP A 592 -3.95 -11.31 4.01
C ASP A 592 -3.12 -12.47 4.61
N THR A 593 -1.82 -12.47 4.34
CA THR A 593 -0.83 -13.44 4.85
C THR A 593 0.35 -12.69 5.45
N GLU A 594 0.07 -11.81 6.44
CA GLU A 594 1.06 -10.90 7.06
C GLU A 594 2.37 -11.60 7.46
N ASP A 595 2.30 -12.87 7.91
CA ASP A 595 3.49 -13.65 8.32
C ASP A 595 4.37 -14.11 7.15
N ASN A 596 3.92 -13.92 5.89
CA ASN A 596 4.64 -14.33 4.69
C ASN A 596 4.64 -13.20 3.64
N ASN A 597 5.53 -12.22 3.84
CA ASN A 597 5.64 -11.04 2.99
C ASN A 597 7.09 -10.74 2.61
N ASP A 598 7.59 -11.45 1.60
CA ASP A 598 8.93 -11.23 1.06
C ASP A 598 9.09 -9.84 0.44
N LEU A 599 8.02 -9.28 -0.12
CA LEU A 599 8.08 -7.96 -0.74
C LEU A 599 8.36 -6.88 0.29
N HIS A 600 7.73 -6.97 1.47
CA HIS A 600 8.03 -6.06 2.57
C HIS A 600 9.50 -6.18 3.02
N GLU A 601 10.00 -7.41 3.15
CA GLU A 601 11.41 -7.64 3.51
C GLU A 601 12.36 -7.08 2.44
N ALA A 602 12.06 -7.29 1.16
CA ALA A 602 12.82 -6.73 0.05
C ALA A 602 12.90 -5.21 0.12
N VAL A 603 11.77 -4.53 0.39
CA VAL A 603 11.71 -3.06 0.47
C VAL A 603 12.46 -2.54 1.71
N CYS A 604 12.30 -3.17 2.86
CA CYS A 604 13.09 -2.85 4.06
C CYS A 604 14.60 -2.96 3.77
N LYS A 605 15.03 -4.03 3.10
CA LYS A 605 16.43 -4.23 2.70
C LYS A 605 16.88 -3.19 1.68
N TYR A 606 16.08 -2.92 0.66
CA TYR A 606 16.39 -1.89 -0.34
C TYR A 606 16.58 -0.52 0.31
N ASN A 607 15.70 -0.11 1.22
CA ASN A 607 15.81 1.16 1.92
C ASN A 607 17.09 1.27 2.77
N ASN A 608 17.53 0.17 3.38
CA ASN A 608 18.82 0.14 4.05
C ASN A 608 19.98 0.18 3.06
N PHE A 609 19.90 -0.60 1.98
CA PHE A 609 20.94 -0.69 0.96
C PHE A 609 21.17 0.65 0.23
N LYS A 610 20.10 1.35 -0.18
CA LYS A 610 20.23 2.63 -0.90
C LYS A 610 20.96 3.70 -0.09
N ASN A 611 20.86 3.64 1.25
CA ASN A 611 21.42 4.60 2.18
C ASN A 611 22.85 4.26 2.66
N LEU A 612 23.43 3.13 2.22
CA LEU A 612 24.79 2.77 2.56
C LEU A 612 25.80 3.69 1.84
N SER A 613 26.80 4.15 2.56
CA SER A 613 27.91 4.94 2.00
C SER A 613 28.81 4.10 1.09
N ASP A 614 29.05 2.84 1.45
CA ASP A 614 29.72 1.84 0.62
C ASP A 614 28.80 0.64 0.44
N LYS A 615 28.38 0.40 -0.81
CA LYS A 615 27.50 -0.71 -1.19
C LYS A 615 28.27 -1.94 -1.67
N VAL A 616 29.58 -1.81 -1.84
CA VAL A 616 30.48 -2.88 -2.30
C VAL A 616 31.11 -3.60 -1.11
N ASN A 617 31.64 -2.83 -0.15
CA ASN A 617 32.32 -3.35 1.02
C ASN A 617 31.43 -3.21 2.24
N LEU A 618 30.54 -4.15 2.43
CA LEU A 618 29.58 -4.14 3.55
C LEU A 618 30.30 -4.44 4.87
N GLU A 619 30.08 -3.60 5.87
CA GLU A 619 30.51 -3.83 7.25
C GLU A 619 29.38 -4.39 8.11
N GLU A 620 29.75 -5.02 9.23
CA GLU A 620 28.76 -5.47 10.23
C GLU A 620 28.04 -4.26 10.89
N PRO A 621 26.73 -4.36 11.18
CA PRO A 621 25.87 -5.57 11.04
C PRO A 621 25.25 -5.76 9.64
N PHE A 622 25.47 -4.84 8.71
CA PHE A 622 24.85 -4.89 7.39
C PHE A 622 25.34 -6.08 6.56
N LYS A 623 26.60 -6.45 6.69
CA LYS A 623 27.17 -7.60 5.99
C LYS A 623 26.36 -8.87 6.28
N SER A 624 26.24 -9.26 7.54
CA SER A 624 25.44 -10.43 7.92
C SER A 624 23.96 -10.29 7.57
N TYR A 625 23.41 -9.08 7.67
CA TYR A 625 22.02 -8.80 7.32
C TYR A 625 21.69 -9.11 5.86
N PHE A 626 22.60 -8.76 4.96
CA PHE A 626 22.40 -8.99 3.52
C PHE A 626 22.86 -10.38 3.08
N GLU A 627 24.04 -10.84 3.52
CA GLU A 627 24.63 -12.12 3.07
C GLU A 627 23.86 -13.35 3.59
N ASN A 628 23.18 -13.25 4.73
CA ASN A 628 22.35 -14.34 5.26
C ASN A 628 21.02 -14.53 4.52
N ASP A 629 20.62 -13.58 3.69
CA ASP A 629 19.38 -13.68 2.91
C ASP A 629 19.68 -14.19 1.50
N LYS A 630 19.34 -15.45 1.24
CA LYS A 630 19.54 -16.11 -0.04
C LYS A 630 18.70 -15.54 -1.19
N LYS A 631 17.67 -14.75 -0.87
CA LYS A 631 16.80 -14.07 -1.85
C LYS A 631 17.39 -12.75 -2.34
N PHE A 632 18.42 -12.23 -1.68
CA PHE A 632 19.11 -11.00 -2.02
C PHE A 632 20.43 -11.27 -2.74
N LYS A 633 20.75 -10.46 -3.76
CA LYS A 633 22.10 -10.32 -4.33
C LYS A 633 22.38 -8.86 -4.69
N ALA A 634 23.62 -8.42 -4.42
CA ALA A 634 24.17 -7.16 -4.94
C ALA A 634 24.87 -7.46 -6.27
N LEU A 635 24.21 -7.18 -7.39
CA LEU A 635 24.71 -7.55 -8.71
C LEU A 635 25.60 -6.43 -9.28
N ASN A 636 26.77 -6.80 -9.78
CA ASN A 636 27.69 -5.83 -10.37
C ASN A 636 27.08 -5.20 -11.62
N ILE A 637 27.05 -3.87 -11.70
CA ILE A 637 26.48 -3.13 -12.86
C ILE A 637 27.16 -3.52 -14.19
N ILE A 638 28.42 -3.92 -14.17
CA ILE A 638 29.17 -4.36 -15.38
C ILE A 638 28.55 -5.62 -16.03
N GLU A 639 27.83 -6.41 -15.24
CA GLU A 639 27.15 -7.61 -15.75
C GLU A 639 25.89 -7.27 -16.55
N PHE A 640 25.35 -6.07 -16.37
CA PHE A 640 24.21 -5.56 -17.12
C PHE A 640 24.71 -4.93 -18.44
N ASP A 641 24.47 -5.65 -19.53
CA ASP A 641 24.76 -5.19 -20.88
C ASP A 641 23.45 -5.12 -21.67
N LYS A 642 23.36 -4.18 -22.63
CA LYS A 642 22.15 -3.99 -23.45
C LYS A 642 21.76 -5.24 -24.25
N ASP A 643 22.74 -6.03 -24.65
CA ASP A 643 22.56 -7.26 -25.45
C ASP A 643 22.36 -8.51 -24.57
N LYS A 644 22.43 -8.39 -23.22
CA LYS A 644 22.20 -9.48 -22.29
C LYS A 644 20.77 -9.55 -21.75
N ASN A 645 20.41 -10.70 -21.22
CA ASN A 645 19.17 -10.90 -20.47
C ASN A 645 19.34 -10.37 -19.05
N TRP A 646 18.41 -9.47 -18.62
CA TRP A 646 18.40 -8.86 -17.29
C TRP A 646 17.43 -9.53 -16.31
N THR A 647 16.88 -10.68 -16.65
CA THR A 647 16.03 -11.48 -15.73
C THR A 647 16.89 -11.93 -14.55
N ILE A 648 16.64 -11.37 -13.38
CA ILE A 648 17.56 -11.50 -12.22
C ILE A 648 17.71 -12.94 -11.73
N GLU A 649 16.74 -13.82 -11.93
CA GLU A 649 16.80 -15.23 -11.59
C GLU A 649 17.98 -15.96 -12.27
N ASN A 650 18.55 -15.41 -13.33
CA ASN A 650 19.73 -15.98 -14.03
C ASN A 650 21.01 -15.88 -13.21
N TRP A 651 21.06 -15.01 -12.18
CA TRP A 651 22.19 -14.88 -11.26
C TRP A 651 22.11 -15.84 -10.06
N TRP A 652 21.02 -16.62 -9.91
CA TRP A 652 20.90 -17.70 -8.94
C TRP A 652 21.19 -19.04 -9.58
N THR A 653 22.00 -19.87 -8.90
CA THR A 653 22.27 -21.26 -9.33
C THR A 653 20.99 -22.11 -9.16
N GLU A 654 20.97 -23.30 -9.74
CA GLU A 654 19.81 -24.20 -9.62
C GLU A 654 19.61 -24.64 -8.17
N GLU A 655 20.69 -24.84 -7.41
CA GLU A 655 20.67 -25.16 -6.00
C GLU A 655 20.10 -24.00 -5.18
N GLU A 656 20.55 -22.77 -5.43
CA GLU A 656 20.02 -21.57 -4.77
C GLU A 656 18.53 -21.36 -5.07
N LYS A 657 18.08 -21.62 -6.29
CA LYS A 657 16.65 -21.53 -6.67
C LYS A 657 15.80 -22.55 -5.91
N ILE A 658 16.33 -23.74 -5.66
CA ILE A 658 15.65 -24.76 -4.85
C ILE A 658 15.60 -24.30 -3.37
N GLU A 659 16.72 -23.81 -2.85
CA GLU A 659 16.85 -23.36 -1.46
C GLU A 659 15.85 -22.22 -1.14
N ILE A 660 15.68 -21.25 -2.04
CA ILE A 660 14.74 -20.16 -1.87
C ILE A 660 13.28 -20.51 -2.25
N GLY A 661 13.02 -21.75 -2.67
CA GLY A 661 11.67 -22.22 -3.04
C GLY A 661 11.16 -21.75 -4.42
N LEU A 662 12.04 -21.19 -5.25
CA LEU A 662 11.68 -20.77 -6.60
C LEU A 662 11.49 -21.98 -7.55
N LYS A 663 12.19 -23.07 -7.28
CA LYS A 663 12.12 -24.32 -8.02
C LYS A 663 11.92 -25.49 -7.05
N LYS A 664 11.09 -26.44 -7.44
CA LYS A 664 10.94 -27.66 -6.66
C LYS A 664 12.20 -28.53 -6.84
N ALA A 665 12.72 -29.09 -5.77
CA ALA A 665 13.73 -30.12 -5.84
C ALA A 665 13.16 -31.26 -6.70
N THR A 666 13.74 -31.52 -7.86
CA THR A 666 13.50 -32.77 -8.55
C THR A 666 14.22 -33.82 -7.72
N ALA A 667 13.47 -34.55 -6.91
CA ALA A 667 13.99 -35.75 -6.28
C ALA A 667 14.36 -36.74 -7.40
N THR A 668 15.59 -36.68 -7.84
CA THR A 668 16.22 -37.85 -8.46
C THR A 668 16.42 -38.81 -7.31
N ALA A 669 15.42 -39.66 -7.02
CA ALA A 669 15.59 -40.76 -6.10
C ALA A 669 16.78 -41.57 -6.61
N THR A 670 17.85 -41.59 -5.83
CA THR A 670 19.01 -42.42 -6.12
C THR A 670 18.63 -43.88 -5.86
N ILE A 671 19.33 -44.81 -6.51
CA ILE A 671 19.14 -46.25 -6.21
C ILE A 671 19.30 -46.51 -4.71
N ASP A 672 20.12 -45.73 -4.01
CA ASP A 672 20.33 -45.84 -2.56
C ASP A 672 19.16 -45.30 -1.74
N ASP A 673 18.47 -44.25 -2.19
CA ASP A 673 17.22 -43.79 -1.58
C ASP A 673 16.09 -44.83 -1.75
N PHE A 674 16.05 -45.51 -2.91
CA PHE A 674 15.12 -46.63 -3.12
C PHE A 674 15.46 -47.83 -2.20
N LYS A 675 16.71 -48.17 -2.03
CA LYS A 675 17.12 -49.24 -1.10
C LYS A 675 16.72 -48.90 0.33
N LYS A 676 17.02 -47.67 0.76
CA LYS A 676 16.65 -47.20 2.11
C LYS A 676 15.13 -47.26 2.34
N LEU A 677 14.33 -46.84 1.37
CA LEU A 677 12.85 -46.93 1.45
C LEU A 677 12.37 -48.38 1.52
N ILE A 678 13.02 -49.29 0.77
CA ILE A 678 12.71 -50.72 0.82
C ILE A 678 13.04 -51.29 2.19
N ASP A 679 14.23 -50.98 2.76
CA ASP A 679 14.64 -51.44 4.07
C ASP A 679 13.75 -50.90 5.18
N GLU A 680 13.35 -49.64 5.15
CA GLU A 680 12.36 -49.02 6.06
C GLU A 680 11.00 -49.69 5.95
N THR A 681 10.54 -50.02 4.74
CA THR A 681 9.26 -50.70 4.51
C THR A 681 9.32 -52.15 5.05
N ILE A 682 10.42 -52.87 4.86
CA ILE A 682 10.64 -54.24 5.40
C ILE A 682 10.60 -54.20 6.94
N ASN A 683 11.26 -53.27 7.55
CA ASN A 683 11.26 -53.10 9.01
C ASN A 683 9.85 -52.81 9.53
N LEU A 684 9.10 -51.93 8.91
CA LEU A 684 7.72 -51.63 9.27
C LEU A 684 6.81 -52.88 9.15
N MET A 685 6.99 -53.68 8.10
CA MET A 685 6.27 -54.92 7.91
C MET A 685 6.63 -56.00 8.96
N ASN A 686 7.88 -56.04 9.37
CA ASN A 686 8.31 -56.95 10.45
C ASN A 686 7.73 -56.54 11.80
N ASP A 687 7.77 -55.21 12.11
CA ASP A 687 7.16 -54.69 13.34
C ASP A 687 5.65 -55.00 13.39
N PHE A 688 4.95 -54.79 12.26
CA PHE A 688 3.52 -55.18 12.14
C PHE A 688 3.25 -56.68 12.31
N LYS A 689 4.18 -57.50 11.84
CA LYS A 689 4.08 -58.97 12.01
C LYS A 689 4.26 -59.39 13.46
N GLU A 690 5.24 -58.78 14.17
CA GLU A 690 5.42 -58.99 15.60
C GLU A 690 4.21 -58.53 16.42
N GLU A 691 3.62 -57.39 16.10
CA GLU A 691 2.36 -56.92 16.74
C GLU A 691 1.18 -57.90 16.52
N LEU A 692 1.05 -58.44 15.30
CA LEU A 692 0.00 -59.44 15.00
C LEU A 692 0.26 -60.78 15.68
N GLU A 693 1.52 -61.17 15.95
CA GLU A 693 1.85 -62.38 16.70
C GLU A 693 1.57 -62.20 18.21
N CYS A 694 1.71 -60.98 18.73
CA CYS A 694 1.33 -60.64 20.11
C CYS A 694 -0.16 -60.56 20.37
N LEU A 695 -0.98 -60.45 19.28
CA LEU A 695 -2.45 -60.46 19.39
C LEU A 695 -3.11 -61.84 19.26
N LYS A 696 -2.33 -62.91 19.06
CA LYS A 696 -2.74 -64.33 19.14
C LYS A 696 -2.43 -64.92 20.52
#